data_eec373a9794d1fc85ce27b232f4d13bc
#
_entry.id   eec373a9794d1fc85ce27b232f4d13bc
#
_cell.length_a   1.000
_cell.length_b   1.000
_cell.length_c   1.000
_cell.angle_alpha   90.00
_cell.angle_beta   90.00
_cell.angle_gamma   90.00
#
_symmetry.space_group_name_H-M   'P 1'
#
loop_
_entity.id
_entity.type
_entity.pdbx_description
1 polymer ?
#
loop_
_entity_poly.entity_id
_entity_poly.type
_entity_poly.pdbx_seq_one_letter_code
_entity_poly.pdbx_strand_id
1 'polypeptide(L)'
;MKKIAVFTSHVYEQMSGQMQKGLIDAARKYGVKLIFFASFGDSYSSRNYGKFSRYDEGDCVSFDIPDLNDFDGIIKISTYFSDIIKKHLSKLLLEYDIPVINIGGKDSDHISICCDEARTFAKTVRHVIEEHGCKDIYHVAGDKVHDFTFERIGAYRSELESHGIPFDEDKIYYSNLWYDCGDAALDFILESCSKNGKKLPDAVVCANDYSAIGLINACKARGINIPEDLIVTGFDAVVESTSGFPTVTTATQPFYQYGYKAIETMLRIFEGEQFPDIIPVEGELICNQSCRCKAKTVDNIDDFRVVYIKKLDFATGIAQSTTNLMLTVSDAKTLEDCFQAISDNAKTDTGFKDMLLCLAPGWDKQRTVDKDFNKLDEEMTVVTGYRGDTPVPVQTFRKKDILPKDMLEDPNPYYIFALHHLQYYMGYMIVTPEIGYREQKAVQAWFVDLGVILETRRIRRDLELSVDRLRFLYNRDMLTEIYNRRGLEEFFGEYHDECVRNKTGLAVIAFDMDGLKTINDNYGHNEGDYAIKTIAYGLTRSINGNEVCARAGGDEFIVLAKNYTEELAESFIKKVRTVIEQKVMLDGKEFKVEVSSGIHIEYPVDTDENDAHKIFERCLKEADQQMYSEKRQHKGG
;
A
#
# COMPACT_ATOMS: atom_id res chain seq x y z
N MET A 1 19.65 -23.24 -12.61
CA MET A 1 19.04 -23.31 -11.25
C MET A 1 17.55 -23.22 -11.45
N LYS A 2 16.77 -24.18 -10.95
CA LYS A 2 15.30 -24.13 -11.03
C LYS A 2 14.77 -22.95 -10.24
N LYS A 3 13.74 -22.26 -10.78
CA LYS A 3 13.13 -21.06 -10.21
C LYS A 3 11.66 -21.33 -9.91
N ILE A 4 11.26 -21.22 -8.64
CA ILE A 4 9.90 -21.50 -8.19
C ILE A 4 9.29 -20.22 -7.61
N ALA A 5 8.09 -19.88 -8.07
CA ALA A 5 7.26 -18.83 -7.49
C ALA A 5 6.51 -19.40 -6.28
N VAL A 6 6.53 -18.70 -5.17
CA VAL A 6 5.75 -19.05 -3.99
C VAL A 6 4.68 -18.01 -3.74
N PHE A 7 3.43 -18.39 -3.83
CA PHE A 7 2.28 -17.52 -3.53
C PHE A 7 1.84 -17.76 -2.09
N THR A 8 1.81 -16.69 -1.30
CA THR A 8 1.53 -16.80 0.15
C THR A 8 0.77 -15.59 0.67
N SER A 9 0.09 -15.78 1.78
CA SER A 9 -0.45 -14.70 2.61
C SER A 9 0.01 -14.90 4.06
N HIS A 10 -0.13 -13.86 4.88
CA HIS A 10 0.18 -13.93 6.32
C HIS A 10 1.60 -14.45 6.60
N VAL A 11 2.59 -13.83 5.96
CA VAL A 11 4.02 -14.26 6.01
C VAL A 11 4.55 -14.44 7.43
N TYR A 12 4.08 -13.61 8.37
CA TYR A 12 4.56 -13.57 9.77
C TYR A 12 3.74 -14.43 10.74
N GLU A 13 2.64 -15.05 10.27
CA GLU A 13 1.91 -16.02 11.09
C GLU A 13 2.75 -17.27 11.33
N GLN A 14 2.65 -17.82 12.55
CA GLN A 14 3.48 -18.94 12.98
C GLN A 14 3.40 -20.14 12.02
N MET A 15 2.18 -20.51 11.63
CA MET A 15 1.95 -21.66 10.75
C MET A 15 2.53 -21.42 9.36
N SER A 16 2.25 -20.25 8.78
CA SER A 16 2.81 -19.84 7.48
C SER A 16 4.34 -19.76 7.53
N GLY A 17 4.88 -19.19 8.59
CA GLY A 17 6.34 -19.08 8.79
C GLY A 17 7.04 -20.45 8.87
N GLN A 18 6.43 -21.46 9.48
CA GLN A 18 6.99 -22.82 9.50
C GLN A 18 6.97 -23.46 8.11
N MET A 19 5.89 -23.31 7.34
CA MET A 19 5.82 -23.79 5.95
C MET A 19 6.89 -23.13 5.09
N GLN A 20 7.02 -21.80 5.19
CA GLN A 20 8.05 -21.03 4.48
C GLN A 20 9.47 -21.47 4.86
N LYS A 21 9.73 -21.72 6.15
CA LYS A 21 11.02 -22.24 6.61
C LYS A 21 11.34 -23.59 5.98
N GLY A 22 10.37 -24.50 5.92
CA GLY A 22 10.53 -25.80 5.25
C GLY A 22 10.87 -25.65 3.76
N LEU A 23 10.17 -24.74 3.06
CA LEU A 23 10.47 -24.41 1.65
C LEU A 23 11.89 -23.88 1.49
N ILE A 24 12.31 -22.93 2.32
CA ILE A 24 13.64 -22.29 2.25
C ILE A 24 14.75 -23.28 2.53
N ASP A 25 14.60 -24.12 3.56
CA ASP A 25 15.62 -25.10 3.91
C ASP A 25 15.78 -26.17 2.82
N ALA A 26 14.68 -26.66 2.27
CA ALA A 26 14.71 -27.60 1.14
C ALA A 26 15.29 -26.93 -0.13
N ALA A 27 14.89 -25.71 -0.44
CA ALA A 27 15.42 -24.97 -1.59
C ALA A 27 16.93 -24.75 -1.51
N ARG A 28 17.46 -24.42 -0.33
CA ARG A 28 18.91 -24.31 -0.10
C ARG A 28 19.61 -25.65 -0.30
N LYS A 29 19.04 -26.72 0.21
CA LYS A 29 19.61 -28.07 0.05
C LYS A 29 19.70 -28.51 -1.39
N TYR A 30 18.67 -28.22 -2.18
CA TYR A 30 18.55 -28.70 -3.57
C TYR A 30 18.96 -27.67 -4.62
N GLY A 31 19.42 -26.49 -4.23
CA GLY A 31 19.85 -25.44 -5.15
C GLY A 31 18.72 -24.86 -6.00
N VAL A 32 17.56 -24.62 -5.37
CA VAL A 32 16.38 -24.01 -6.00
C VAL A 32 16.30 -22.53 -5.63
N LYS A 33 15.97 -21.65 -6.58
CA LYS A 33 15.67 -20.23 -6.31
C LYS A 33 14.19 -20.07 -5.98
N LEU A 34 13.88 -19.49 -4.83
CA LEU A 34 12.53 -19.10 -4.44
C LEU A 34 12.34 -17.60 -4.55
N ILE A 35 11.19 -17.19 -5.09
CA ILE A 35 10.69 -15.82 -5.02
C ILE A 35 9.27 -15.89 -4.48
N PHE A 36 9.05 -15.21 -3.35
CA PHE A 36 7.76 -15.17 -2.69
C PHE A 36 6.98 -13.96 -3.16
N PHE A 37 5.76 -14.17 -3.62
CA PHE A 37 4.78 -13.13 -3.90
C PHE A 37 3.76 -13.19 -2.78
N ALA A 38 3.73 -12.13 -1.98
CA ALA A 38 3.05 -12.14 -0.70
C ALA A 38 1.93 -11.10 -0.64
N SER A 39 0.86 -11.45 0.07
CA SER A 39 -0.25 -10.56 0.41
C SER A 39 -0.50 -10.59 1.92
N PHE A 40 -1.41 -9.73 2.39
CA PHE A 40 -1.84 -9.74 3.79
C PHE A 40 -3.12 -10.54 4.02
N GLY A 41 -3.70 -11.10 2.94
CA GLY A 41 -4.87 -11.95 3.00
C GLY A 41 -6.14 -11.24 3.47
N ASP A 42 -7.03 -11.98 4.13
CA ASP A 42 -8.35 -11.50 4.58
C ASP A 42 -8.32 -10.70 5.88
N SER A 43 -7.17 -10.20 6.31
CA SER A 43 -7.03 -9.42 7.54
C SER A 43 -7.97 -8.21 7.59
N TYR A 44 -8.41 -7.73 6.42
CA TYR A 44 -9.37 -6.63 6.28
C TYR A 44 -10.83 -7.11 6.12
N SER A 45 -11.05 -8.34 5.65
CA SER A 45 -12.37 -8.93 5.45
C SER A 45 -12.89 -9.66 6.68
N SER A 46 -12.06 -9.79 7.76
CA SER A 46 -12.45 -10.48 8.98
C SER A 46 -13.75 -9.92 9.55
N ARG A 47 -14.66 -10.80 9.87
CA ARG A 47 -16.01 -10.79 10.48
C ARG A 47 -16.71 -9.46 10.79
N ASN A 48 -15.99 -8.33 10.90
CA ASN A 48 -16.54 -7.01 11.25
C ASN A 48 -16.40 -5.95 10.15
N TYR A 49 -15.73 -6.23 9.02
CA TYR A 49 -15.33 -5.19 8.07
C TYR A 49 -15.61 -5.52 6.60
N GLY A 50 -16.70 -6.20 6.28
CA GLY A 50 -17.11 -6.50 4.89
C GLY A 50 -17.11 -5.33 3.89
N LYS A 51 -16.53 -4.20 4.28
CA LYS A 51 -16.34 -2.97 3.48
C LYS A 51 -14.93 -2.83 2.88
N PHE A 52 -13.97 -3.71 3.19
CA PHE A 52 -12.57 -3.56 2.76
C PHE A 52 -12.15 -4.49 1.61
N SER A 53 -13.08 -5.07 0.88
CA SER A 53 -12.82 -5.88 -0.33
C SER A 53 -11.91 -5.19 -1.36
N ARG A 54 -11.90 -3.84 -1.40
CA ARG A 54 -11.03 -3.07 -2.29
C ARG A 54 -9.54 -3.17 -1.92
N TYR A 55 -9.19 -3.45 -0.67
CA TYR A 55 -7.82 -3.76 -0.27
C TYR A 55 -7.44 -5.18 -0.68
N ASP A 56 -8.34 -6.15 -0.55
CA ASP A 56 -8.10 -7.52 -1.02
C ASP A 56 -7.91 -7.57 -2.55
N GLU A 57 -8.64 -6.72 -3.31
CA GLU A 57 -8.40 -6.52 -4.75
C GLU A 57 -7.00 -5.97 -5.04
N GLY A 58 -6.53 -5.01 -4.23
CA GLY A 58 -5.15 -4.47 -4.30
C GLY A 58 -4.10 -5.52 -3.98
N ASP A 59 -4.33 -6.33 -2.95
CA ASP A 59 -3.44 -7.43 -2.57
C ASP A 59 -3.29 -8.51 -3.68
N CYS A 60 -4.34 -8.76 -4.47
CA CYS A 60 -4.28 -9.69 -5.60
C CYS A 60 -3.19 -9.33 -6.61
N VAL A 61 -2.88 -8.03 -6.76
CA VAL A 61 -1.85 -7.56 -7.68
C VAL A 61 -0.46 -8.14 -7.36
N SER A 62 -0.19 -8.53 -6.11
CA SER A 62 1.05 -9.22 -5.74
C SER A 62 1.29 -10.47 -6.61
N PHE A 63 0.22 -11.15 -7.01
CA PHE A 63 0.27 -12.38 -7.78
C PHE A 63 0.30 -12.13 -9.30
N ASP A 64 -0.03 -10.91 -9.75
CA ASP A 64 0.05 -10.49 -11.16
C ASP A 64 1.42 -9.88 -11.52
N ILE A 65 2.29 -9.64 -10.51
CA ILE A 65 3.62 -9.06 -10.74
C ILE A 65 4.51 -9.98 -11.60
N PRO A 66 4.60 -11.31 -11.33
CA PRO A 66 5.47 -12.19 -12.11
C PRO A 66 4.91 -12.52 -13.49
N ASP A 67 5.79 -12.60 -14.50
CA ASP A 67 5.51 -13.43 -15.67
C ASP A 67 5.78 -14.89 -15.28
N LEU A 68 4.71 -15.68 -15.17
CA LEU A 68 4.84 -17.07 -14.70
C LEU A 68 5.57 -17.98 -15.69
N ASN A 69 5.69 -17.57 -16.96
CA ASN A 69 6.52 -18.29 -17.93
C ASN A 69 8.02 -18.26 -17.59
N ASP A 70 8.45 -17.33 -16.74
CA ASP A 70 9.85 -17.24 -16.27
C ASP A 70 10.15 -18.19 -15.09
N PHE A 71 9.16 -18.99 -14.65
CA PHE A 71 9.29 -19.94 -13.55
C PHE A 71 9.12 -21.39 -14.00
N ASP A 72 9.81 -22.31 -13.33
CA ASP A 72 9.68 -23.75 -13.58
C ASP A 72 8.48 -24.35 -12.87
N GLY A 73 7.99 -23.76 -11.78
CA GLY A 73 6.86 -24.23 -10.99
C GLY A 73 6.33 -23.23 -9.99
N ILE A 74 5.16 -23.49 -9.45
CA ILE A 74 4.47 -22.63 -8.48
C ILE A 74 4.12 -23.45 -7.23
N ILE A 75 4.33 -22.85 -6.04
CA ILE A 75 3.83 -23.38 -4.78
C ILE A 75 2.87 -22.36 -4.16
N LYS A 76 1.66 -22.80 -3.81
CA LYS A 76 0.66 -21.97 -3.11
C LYS A 76 0.60 -22.35 -1.64
N ILE A 77 0.74 -21.38 -0.73
CA ILE A 77 0.40 -21.54 0.69
C ILE A 77 -1.01 -20.97 0.89
N SER A 78 -2.03 -21.81 0.68
CA SER A 78 -3.42 -21.36 0.55
C SER A 78 -4.18 -21.18 1.87
N THR A 79 -3.58 -21.53 3.00
CA THR A 79 -4.23 -21.55 4.33
C THR A 79 -4.90 -20.23 4.70
N TYR A 80 -4.29 -19.10 4.31
CA TYR A 80 -4.75 -17.75 4.67
C TYR A 80 -5.23 -16.93 3.46
N PHE A 81 -5.51 -17.56 2.32
CA PHE A 81 -6.06 -16.84 1.18
C PHE A 81 -7.54 -16.53 1.41
N SER A 82 -7.91 -15.26 1.22
CA SER A 82 -9.30 -14.85 1.14
C SER A 82 -9.99 -15.49 -0.08
N ASP A 83 -11.32 -15.51 -0.08
CA ASP A 83 -12.07 -16.03 -1.23
C ASP A 83 -11.82 -15.21 -2.51
N ILE A 84 -11.54 -13.90 -2.38
CA ILE A 84 -11.15 -13.03 -3.50
C ILE A 84 -9.83 -13.50 -4.09
N ILE A 85 -8.82 -13.72 -3.25
CA ILE A 85 -7.50 -14.20 -3.68
C ILE A 85 -7.60 -15.61 -4.29
N LYS A 86 -8.34 -16.53 -3.66
CA LYS A 86 -8.55 -17.88 -4.20
C LYS A 86 -9.15 -17.84 -5.59
N LYS A 87 -10.23 -17.05 -5.77
CA LYS A 87 -10.89 -16.88 -7.07
C LYS A 87 -9.98 -16.23 -8.11
N HIS A 88 -9.18 -15.24 -7.70
CA HIS A 88 -8.22 -14.57 -8.58
C HIS A 88 -7.14 -15.55 -9.05
N LEU A 89 -6.52 -16.29 -8.13
CA LEU A 89 -5.46 -17.26 -8.43
C LEU A 89 -5.98 -18.43 -9.28
N SER A 90 -7.18 -18.95 -9.01
CA SER A 90 -7.77 -20.00 -9.84
C SER A 90 -7.92 -19.53 -11.30
N LYS A 91 -8.30 -18.26 -11.53
CA LYS A 91 -8.40 -17.72 -12.88
C LYS A 91 -7.01 -17.49 -13.50
N LEU A 92 -6.07 -16.90 -12.76
CA LEU A 92 -4.72 -16.60 -13.24
C LEU A 92 -3.98 -17.88 -13.66
N LEU A 93 -4.02 -18.92 -12.84
CA LEU A 93 -3.26 -20.14 -13.06
C LEU A 93 -3.79 -20.99 -14.23
N LEU A 94 -5.06 -20.81 -14.66
CA LEU A 94 -5.58 -21.46 -15.86
C LEU A 94 -4.94 -20.97 -17.17
N GLU A 95 -4.28 -19.83 -17.14
CA GLU A 95 -3.62 -19.25 -18.32
C GLU A 95 -2.22 -19.83 -18.58
N TYR A 96 -1.69 -20.65 -17.65
CA TYR A 96 -0.33 -21.15 -17.70
C TYR A 96 -0.27 -22.69 -17.58
N ASP A 97 0.56 -23.29 -18.42
CA ASP A 97 0.87 -24.74 -18.36
C ASP A 97 2.15 -24.98 -17.53
N ILE A 98 2.04 -24.80 -16.21
CA ILE A 98 3.13 -24.90 -15.25
C ILE A 98 2.72 -25.76 -14.05
N PRO A 99 3.59 -26.65 -13.52
CA PRO A 99 3.26 -27.43 -12.34
C PRO A 99 2.95 -26.55 -11.12
N VAL A 100 1.84 -26.85 -10.45
CA VAL A 100 1.41 -26.15 -9.23
C VAL A 100 1.24 -27.14 -8.09
N ILE A 101 1.82 -26.84 -6.94
CA ILE A 101 1.59 -27.56 -5.68
C ILE A 101 0.91 -26.61 -4.68
N ASN A 102 -0.16 -27.09 -4.06
CA ASN A 102 -0.82 -26.41 -2.96
C ASN A 102 -0.36 -26.99 -1.62
N ILE A 103 -0.14 -26.16 -0.61
CA ILE A 103 0.20 -26.62 0.75
C ILE A 103 -0.71 -25.96 1.80
N GLY A 104 -1.04 -26.75 2.84
CA GLY A 104 -1.80 -26.29 4.00
C GLY A 104 -3.32 -26.52 3.91
N GLY A 105 -3.86 -26.88 2.77
CA GLY A 105 -5.28 -27.21 2.58
C GLY A 105 -5.50 -28.08 1.35
N LYS A 106 -6.70 -28.63 1.18
CA LYS A 106 -7.08 -29.38 -0.03
C LYS A 106 -7.46 -28.41 -1.15
N ASP A 107 -6.99 -28.70 -2.35
CA ASP A 107 -7.29 -27.96 -3.59
C ASP A 107 -7.71 -28.98 -4.65
N SER A 108 -8.84 -28.75 -5.31
CA SER A 108 -9.38 -29.67 -6.31
C SER A 108 -8.61 -29.67 -7.63
N ASP A 109 -7.87 -28.60 -7.90
CA ASP A 109 -7.27 -28.34 -9.20
C ASP A 109 -5.77 -28.69 -9.25
N HIS A 110 -5.15 -28.85 -8.06
CA HIS A 110 -3.70 -29.01 -7.96
C HIS A 110 -3.33 -30.04 -6.86
N ILE A 111 -2.16 -30.67 -7.03
CA ILE A 111 -1.61 -31.56 -6.01
C ILE A 111 -1.52 -30.81 -4.68
N SER A 112 -2.11 -31.38 -3.63
CA SER A 112 -2.18 -30.79 -2.30
C SER A 112 -1.35 -31.56 -1.28
N ILE A 113 -0.47 -30.88 -0.56
CA ILE A 113 0.25 -31.41 0.60
C ILE A 113 -0.40 -30.84 1.85
N CYS A 114 -1.06 -31.69 2.64
CA CYS A 114 -1.85 -31.27 3.80
C CYS A 114 -1.79 -32.27 4.94
N CYS A 115 -2.38 -31.93 6.08
CA CYS A 115 -2.47 -32.83 7.23
C CYS A 115 -3.27 -34.09 6.90
N ASP A 116 -2.81 -35.23 7.37
CA ASP A 116 -3.68 -36.38 7.59
C ASP A 116 -4.46 -36.13 8.88
N GLU A 117 -5.58 -35.41 8.74
CA GLU A 117 -6.42 -34.97 9.87
C GLU A 117 -6.88 -36.15 10.71
N ALA A 118 -7.34 -37.20 10.06
CA ALA A 118 -7.86 -38.38 10.75
C ALA A 118 -6.78 -39.10 11.55
N ARG A 119 -5.64 -39.42 10.92
CA ARG A 119 -4.56 -40.15 11.63
C ARG A 119 -3.91 -39.30 12.71
N THR A 120 -3.74 -38.01 12.46
CA THR A 120 -3.13 -37.11 13.43
C THR A 120 -4.03 -36.90 14.65
N PHE A 121 -5.34 -36.66 14.43
CA PHE A 121 -6.31 -36.48 15.51
C PHE A 121 -6.53 -37.78 16.31
N ALA A 122 -6.56 -38.93 15.64
CA ALA A 122 -6.65 -40.23 16.28
C ALA A 122 -5.60 -40.44 17.40
N LYS A 123 -4.40 -39.83 17.27
CA LYS A 123 -3.34 -39.93 18.29
C LYS A 123 -3.75 -39.33 19.63
N THR A 124 -4.52 -38.22 19.63
CA THR A 124 -4.99 -37.61 20.88
C THR A 124 -6.06 -38.49 21.56
N VAL A 125 -6.97 -39.06 20.77
CA VAL A 125 -8.02 -39.96 21.28
C VAL A 125 -7.41 -41.25 21.81
N ARG A 126 -6.53 -41.90 21.03
CA ARG A 126 -5.82 -43.12 21.41
C ARG A 126 -5.02 -42.92 22.70
N HIS A 127 -4.33 -41.80 22.83
CA HIS A 127 -3.52 -41.46 24.00
C HIS A 127 -4.35 -41.44 25.30
N VAL A 128 -5.53 -40.78 25.29
CA VAL A 128 -6.37 -40.72 26.50
C VAL A 128 -6.96 -42.09 26.83
N ILE A 129 -7.18 -42.95 25.86
CA ILE A 129 -7.66 -44.34 26.07
C ILE A 129 -6.55 -45.23 26.57
N GLU A 130 -5.43 -45.35 25.86
CA GLU A 130 -4.38 -46.34 26.12
C GLU A 130 -3.50 -45.95 27.32
N GLU A 131 -3.10 -44.67 27.42
CA GLU A 131 -2.17 -44.22 28.46
C GLU A 131 -2.88 -43.85 29.76
N HIS A 132 -4.14 -43.38 29.69
CA HIS A 132 -4.89 -42.90 30.87
C HIS A 132 -6.11 -43.73 31.22
N GLY A 133 -6.44 -44.74 30.40
CA GLY A 133 -7.54 -45.68 30.67
C GLY A 133 -8.93 -45.05 30.61
N CYS A 134 -9.08 -43.89 29.92
CA CYS A 134 -10.34 -43.20 29.80
C CYS A 134 -11.37 -43.97 29.00
N LYS A 135 -12.60 -44.05 29.49
CA LYS A 135 -13.73 -44.72 28.82
C LYS A 135 -14.92 -43.82 28.58
N ASP A 136 -15.06 -42.78 29.37
CA ASP A 136 -16.10 -41.77 29.21
C ASP A 136 -15.48 -40.50 28.66
N ILE A 137 -15.49 -40.39 27.31
CA ILE A 137 -14.77 -39.37 26.59
C ILE A 137 -15.79 -38.51 25.84
N TYR A 138 -15.66 -37.20 25.93
CA TYR A 138 -16.45 -36.21 25.18
C TYR A 138 -15.57 -35.57 24.10
N HIS A 139 -16.22 -35.05 23.07
CA HIS A 139 -15.57 -34.32 21.99
C HIS A 139 -16.13 -32.92 21.83
N VAL A 140 -15.26 -31.91 21.99
CA VAL A 140 -15.57 -30.52 21.59
C VAL A 140 -15.12 -30.36 20.14
N ALA A 141 -16.05 -30.57 19.22
CA ALA A 141 -15.83 -30.54 17.77
C ALA A 141 -15.75 -29.10 17.24
N GLY A 142 -15.33 -28.96 15.98
CA GLY A 142 -15.34 -27.69 15.26
C GLY A 142 -16.69 -27.31 14.69
N ASP A 143 -16.73 -26.20 13.93
CA ASP A 143 -17.92 -25.76 13.20
C ASP A 143 -18.25 -26.76 12.07
N LYS A 144 -19.54 -26.98 11.83
CA LYS A 144 -20.04 -27.88 10.79
C LYS A 144 -19.74 -27.42 9.36
N VAL A 145 -19.32 -26.18 9.16
CA VAL A 145 -18.93 -25.64 7.85
C VAL A 145 -17.59 -26.17 7.35
N HIS A 146 -16.79 -26.80 8.23
CA HIS A 146 -15.45 -27.25 7.91
C HIS A 146 -15.39 -28.77 7.71
N ASP A 147 -14.86 -29.25 6.61
CA ASP A 147 -14.71 -30.67 6.30
C ASP A 147 -13.84 -31.41 7.33
N PHE A 148 -12.77 -30.78 7.82
CA PHE A 148 -11.90 -31.37 8.86
C PHE A 148 -12.65 -31.68 10.16
N THR A 149 -13.75 -30.98 10.46
CA THR A 149 -14.59 -31.26 11.62
C THR A 149 -15.13 -32.71 11.54
N PHE A 150 -15.64 -33.09 10.38
CA PHE A 150 -16.18 -34.44 10.17
C PHE A 150 -15.09 -35.49 10.09
N GLU A 151 -13.91 -35.18 9.56
CA GLU A 151 -12.75 -36.05 9.54
C GLU A 151 -12.26 -36.35 10.99
N ARG A 152 -12.19 -35.35 11.87
CA ARG A 152 -11.83 -35.48 13.29
C ARG A 152 -12.90 -36.26 14.07
N ILE A 153 -14.19 -36.04 13.82
CA ILE A 153 -15.28 -36.83 14.41
C ILE A 153 -15.21 -38.28 13.94
N GLY A 154 -14.93 -38.52 12.66
CA GLY A 154 -14.70 -39.88 12.14
C GLY A 154 -13.54 -40.60 12.82
N ALA A 155 -12.43 -39.90 13.02
CA ALA A 155 -11.28 -40.43 13.74
C ALA A 155 -11.60 -40.71 15.21
N TYR A 156 -12.30 -39.81 15.91
CA TYR A 156 -12.78 -39.98 17.27
C TYR A 156 -13.67 -41.23 17.38
N ARG A 157 -14.66 -41.41 16.51
CA ARG A 157 -15.53 -42.58 16.45
C ARG A 157 -14.72 -43.86 16.23
N SER A 158 -13.85 -43.87 15.24
CA SER A 158 -13.04 -45.05 14.89
C SER A 158 -12.14 -45.49 16.03
N GLU A 159 -11.51 -44.58 16.75
CA GLU A 159 -10.66 -44.92 17.91
C GLU A 159 -11.49 -45.46 19.08
N LEU A 160 -12.66 -44.89 19.39
CA LEU A 160 -13.54 -45.43 20.43
C LEU A 160 -13.96 -46.85 20.11
N GLU A 161 -14.48 -47.10 18.89
CA GLU A 161 -14.99 -48.39 18.46
C GLU A 161 -13.89 -49.45 18.42
N SER A 162 -12.66 -49.09 17.99
CA SER A 162 -11.51 -50.03 17.97
C SER A 162 -11.09 -50.47 19.36
N HIS A 163 -11.38 -49.68 20.40
CA HIS A 163 -11.10 -49.99 21.79
C HIS A 163 -12.33 -50.53 22.55
N GLY A 164 -13.42 -50.84 21.84
CA GLY A 164 -14.64 -51.38 22.43
C GLY A 164 -15.44 -50.39 23.27
N ILE A 165 -15.22 -49.07 23.05
CA ILE A 165 -15.98 -48.00 23.69
C ILE A 165 -17.12 -47.60 22.72
N PRO A 166 -18.40 -47.64 23.12
CA PRO A 166 -19.49 -47.25 22.25
C PRO A 166 -19.42 -45.76 21.87
N PHE A 167 -19.54 -45.49 20.60
CA PHE A 167 -19.69 -44.13 20.11
C PHE A 167 -21.08 -43.57 20.46
N ASP A 168 -21.14 -42.36 20.96
CA ASP A 168 -22.37 -41.65 21.34
C ASP A 168 -22.32 -40.23 20.79
N GLU A 169 -23.25 -39.92 19.89
CA GLU A 169 -23.33 -38.60 19.24
C GLU A 169 -23.72 -37.51 20.23
N ASP A 170 -24.44 -37.84 21.32
CA ASP A 170 -24.83 -36.90 22.38
C ASP A 170 -23.65 -36.44 23.24
N LYS A 171 -22.43 -36.97 23.01
CA LYS A 171 -21.20 -36.51 23.63
C LYS A 171 -20.37 -35.56 22.78
N ILE A 172 -20.93 -35.09 21.65
CA ILE A 172 -20.27 -34.15 20.76
C ILE A 172 -20.88 -32.74 20.92
N TYR A 173 -20.04 -31.79 21.31
CA TYR A 173 -20.38 -30.37 21.32
C TYR A 173 -19.74 -29.68 20.12
N TYR A 174 -20.53 -28.99 19.27
CA TYR A 174 -20.02 -28.21 18.13
C TYR A 174 -19.67 -26.80 18.57
N SER A 175 -18.43 -26.37 18.38
CA SER A 175 -17.89 -25.07 18.77
C SER A 175 -17.53 -24.20 17.58
N ASN A 176 -17.27 -22.92 17.85
CA ASN A 176 -16.72 -21.97 16.89
C ASN A 176 -15.18 -22.02 16.79
N LEU A 177 -14.53 -23.01 17.41
CA LEU A 177 -13.07 -23.18 17.43
C LEU A 177 -12.30 -22.06 18.17
N TRP A 178 -12.96 -21.30 19.03
CA TRP A 178 -12.34 -20.16 19.73
C TRP A 178 -12.50 -20.27 21.26
N TYR A 179 -11.76 -19.46 22.01
CA TYR A 179 -11.75 -19.49 23.49
C TYR A 179 -13.11 -19.29 24.15
N ASP A 180 -13.99 -18.51 23.52
CA ASP A 180 -15.31 -18.15 24.06
C ASP A 180 -16.32 -19.31 24.08
N CYS A 181 -15.99 -20.43 23.43
CA CYS A 181 -16.82 -21.63 23.50
C CYS A 181 -16.74 -22.36 24.85
N GLY A 182 -15.74 -22.06 25.69
CA GLY A 182 -15.39 -22.86 26.87
C GLY A 182 -16.53 -23.01 27.88
N ASP A 183 -17.22 -21.94 28.27
CA ASP A 183 -18.33 -21.99 29.22
C ASP A 183 -19.49 -22.80 28.69
N ALA A 184 -19.90 -22.58 27.44
CA ALA A 184 -21.01 -23.30 26.84
C ALA A 184 -20.70 -24.80 26.61
N ALA A 185 -19.45 -25.11 26.24
CA ALA A 185 -18.98 -26.49 26.12
C ALA A 185 -19.01 -27.21 27.48
N LEU A 186 -18.55 -26.55 28.55
CA LEU A 186 -18.57 -27.13 29.89
C LEU A 186 -20.00 -27.31 30.39
N ASP A 187 -20.93 -26.36 30.19
CA ASP A 187 -22.33 -26.49 30.54
C ASP A 187 -22.98 -27.70 29.86
N PHE A 188 -22.74 -27.85 28.54
CA PHE A 188 -23.22 -29.02 27.78
C PHE A 188 -22.70 -30.34 28.38
N ILE A 189 -21.40 -30.43 28.70
CA ILE A 189 -20.78 -31.61 29.28
C ILE A 189 -21.39 -31.94 30.65
N LEU A 190 -21.54 -30.96 31.54
CA LEU A 190 -22.07 -31.15 32.88
C LEU A 190 -23.55 -31.58 32.86
N GLU A 191 -24.37 -30.98 31.99
CA GLU A 191 -25.77 -31.34 31.78
C GLU A 191 -25.90 -32.81 31.27
N SER A 192 -25.06 -33.16 30.27
CA SER A 192 -25.06 -34.54 29.73
C SER A 192 -24.61 -35.56 30.79
N CYS A 193 -23.55 -35.25 31.53
CA CYS A 193 -23.07 -36.13 32.62
C CYS A 193 -24.13 -36.31 33.74
N SER A 194 -24.81 -35.21 34.11
CA SER A 194 -25.87 -35.23 35.16
C SER A 194 -27.04 -36.14 34.75
N LYS A 195 -27.45 -36.12 33.49
CA LYS A 195 -28.49 -37.04 32.96
C LYS A 195 -28.08 -38.50 33.09
N ASN A 196 -26.78 -38.80 33.04
CA ASN A 196 -26.23 -40.13 33.15
C ASN A 196 -25.77 -40.50 34.57
N GLY A 197 -26.10 -39.69 35.58
CA GLY A 197 -25.76 -39.92 36.99
C GLY A 197 -24.27 -39.74 37.34
N LYS A 198 -23.50 -39.04 36.46
CA LYS A 198 -22.07 -38.74 36.62
C LYS A 198 -21.87 -37.27 36.94
N LYS A 199 -20.72 -36.94 37.56
CA LYS A 199 -20.34 -35.53 37.80
C LYS A 199 -19.49 -34.97 36.65
N LEU A 200 -18.52 -35.74 36.14
CA LEU A 200 -17.59 -35.37 35.09
C LEU A 200 -17.28 -36.61 34.21
N PRO A 201 -16.89 -36.43 32.96
CA PRO A 201 -16.29 -37.50 32.14
C PRO A 201 -14.83 -37.73 32.53
N ASP A 202 -14.21 -38.78 31.97
CA ASP A 202 -12.79 -39.07 32.19
C ASP A 202 -11.92 -38.08 31.39
N ALA A 203 -12.32 -37.76 30.15
CA ALA A 203 -11.58 -36.86 29.27
C ALA A 203 -12.49 -36.07 28.31
N VAL A 204 -11.99 -34.92 27.85
CA VAL A 204 -12.53 -34.17 26.74
C VAL A 204 -11.43 -33.96 25.69
N VAL A 205 -11.68 -34.45 24.47
CA VAL A 205 -10.80 -34.23 23.33
C VAL A 205 -11.35 -33.07 22.50
N CYS A 206 -10.63 -31.96 22.47
CA CYS A 206 -11.04 -30.77 21.75
C CYS A 206 -10.50 -30.78 20.30
N ALA A 207 -11.30 -30.23 19.39
CA ALA A 207 -10.92 -30.14 17.99
C ALA A 207 -9.68 -29.25 17.75
N ASN A 208 -9.47 -28.24 18.59
CA ASN A 208 -8.25 -27.43 18.54
C ASN A 208 -7.83 -26.93 19.93
N ASP A 209 -6.64 -26.32 20.00
CA ASP A 209 -6.06 -25.85 21.26
C ASP A 209 -6.84 -24.63 21.83
N TYR A 210 -7.38 -23.76 20.99
CA TYR A 210 -8.15 -22.60 21.47
C TYR A 210 -9.42 -23.04 22.21
N SER A 211 -10.13 -24.03 21.69
CA SER A 211 -11.28 -24.64 22.38
C SER A 211 -10.85 -25.35 23.67
N ALA A 212 -9.70 -26.04 23.65
CA ALA A 212 -9.16 -26.69 24.85
C ALA A 212 -8.81 -25.68 25.95
N ILE A 213 -8.13 -24.59 25.61
CA ILE A 213 -7.78 -23.51 26.53
C ILE A 213 -9.04 -22.84 27.09
N GLY A 214 -10.04 -22.57 26.22
CA GLY A 214 -11.33 -22.04 26.64
C GLY A 214 -12.02 -22.94 27.67
N LEU A 215 -12.07 -24.25 27.41
CA LEU A 215 -12.64 -25.25 28.31
C LEU A 215 -11.85 -25.33 29.65
N ILE A 216 -10.52 -25.34 29.60
CA ILE A 216 -9.66 -25.35 30.80
C ILE A 216 -9.93 -24.12 31.67
N ASN A 217 -10.06 -22.93 31.06
CA ASN A 217 -10.38 -21.71 31.80
C ASN A 217 -11.77 -21.78 32.45
N ALA A 218 -12.78 -22.29 31.73
CA ALA A 218 -14.11 -22.49 32.27
C ALA A 218 -14.12 -23.52 33.44
N CYS A 219 -13.38 -24.59 33.33
CA CYS A 219 -13.17 -25.59 34.39
C CYS A 219 -12.55 -24.94 35.64
N LYS A 220 -11.46 -24.20 35.46
CA LYS A 220 -10.77 -23.48 36.53
C LYS A 220 -11.68 -22.49 37.27
N ALA A 221 -12.51 -21.74 36.53
CA ALA A 221 -13.46 -20.80 37.10
C ALA A 221 -14.52 -21.48 37.98
N ARG A 222 -14.83 -22.78 37.76
CA ARG A 222 -15.78 -23.58 38.50
C ARG A 222 -15.16 -24.55 39.51
N GLY A 223 -13.84 -24.43 39.74
CA GLY A 223 -13.11 -25.24 40.74
C GLY A 223 -12.86 -26.69 40.29
N ILE A 224 -12.91 -26.98 38.97
CA ILE A 224 -12.55 -28.28 38.37
C ILE A 224 -11.08 -28.23 38.01
N ASN A 225 -10.30 -29.15 38.58
CA ASN A 225 -8.86 -29.20 38.37
C ASN A 225 -8.50 -30.05 37.14
N ILE A 226 -7.67 -29.50 36.29
CA ILE A 226 -7.10 -30.16 35.11
C ILE A 226 -5.61 -30.39 35.40
N PRO A 227 -5.11 -31.63 35.32
CA PRO A 227 -5.76 -32.85 34.81
C PRO A 227 -6.38 -33.73 35.90
N GLU A 228 -6.39 -33.36 37.17
CA GLU A 228 -6.76 -34.25 38.30
C GLU A 228 -8.19 -34.75 38.21
N ASP A 229 -9.16 -33.82 37.96
CA ASP A 229 -10.59 -34.12 37.89
C ASP A 229 -11.03 -34.49 36.48
N LEU A 230 -10.37 -33.91 35.44
CA LEU A 230 -10.74 -34.04 34.04
C LEU A 230 -9.51 -33.92 33.15
N ILE A 231 -9.30 -34.83 32.22
CA ILE A 231 -8.27 -34.70 31.19
C ILE A 231 -8.81 -33.87 30.02
N VAL A 232 -7.98 -32.96 29.49
CA VAL A 232 -8.32 -32.15 28.30
C VAL A 232 -7.17 -32.22 27.30
N THR A 233 -7.49 -32.51 26.02
CA THR A 233 -6.52 -32.45 24.93
C THR A 233 -6.96 -31.51 23.83
N GLY A 234 -6.01 -30.99 23.08
CA GLY A 234 -6.22 -30.09 21.94
C GLY A 234 -5.64 -30.63 20.65
N PHE A 235 -5.53 -29.72 19.67
CA PHE A 235 -4.96 -29.97 18.34
C PHE A 235 -4.42 -28.67 17.77
N ASP A 236 -3.41 -28.69 16.93
CA ASP A 236 -2.68 -27.62 16.22
C ASP A 236 -1.33 -27.24 16.86
N ALA A 237 -1.10 -27.49 18.13
CA ALA A 237 0.11 -27.14 18.89
C ALA A 237 0.46 -25.65 18.78
N VAL A 238 -0.55 -24.78 18.98
CA VAL A 238 -0.34 -23.32 18.98
C VAL A 238 0.52 -22.89 20.17
N VAL A 239 1.23 -21.75 20.06
CA VAL A 239 2.10 -21.24 21.15
C VAL A 239 1.34 -21.07 22.46
N GLU A 240 0.09 -20.65 22.39
CA GLU A 240 -0.79 -20.46 23.53
C GLU A 240 -1.02 -21.75 24.32
N SER A 241 -1.02 -22.91 23.67
CA SER A 241 -1.19 -24.22 24.33
C SER A 241 -0.02 -24.61 25.24
N THR A 242 1.16 -24.06 24.96
CA THR A 242 2.37 -24.27 25.78
C THR A 242 2.64 -23.15 26.77
N SER A 243 1.83 -22.08 26.70
CA SER A 243 2.03 -20.84 27.45
C SER A 243 1.10 -20.71 28.67
N GLY A 244 0.03 -21.52 28.72
CA GLY A 244 -0.94 -21.56 29.82
C GLY A 244 -0.58 -22.63 30.87
N PHE A 245 -1.30 -22.64 32.00
CA PHE A 245 -1.22 -23.68 33.01
C PHE A 245 -2.62 -24.23 33.32
N PRO A 246 -2.80 -25.55 33.16
CA PRO A 246 -1.81 -26.55 32.64
C PRO A 246 -1.51 -26.33 31.16
N THR A 247 -0.30 -26.70 30.71
CA THR A 247 0.04 -26.77 29.28
C THR A 247 -0.77 -27.87 28.62
N VAL A 248 -1.26 -27.63 27.41
CA VAL A 248 -2.21 -28.51 26.70
C VAL A 248 -1.49 -29.65 26.00
N THR A 249 -1.92 -30.90 26.27
CA THR A 249 -1.58 -32.04 25.44
C THR A 249 -2.27 -31.90 24.10
N THR A 250 -1.51 -31.93 23.00
CA THR A 250 -2.00 -31.56 21.67
C THR A 250 -1.31 -32.40 20.59
N ALA A 251 -1.91 -32.48 19.40
CA ALA A 251 -1.23 -33.01 18.23
C ALA A 251 -0.82 -31.86 17.28
N THR A 252 0.38 -31.97 16.71
CA THR A 252 0.91 -30.92 15.80
C THR A 252 0.40 -31.14 14.40
N GLN A 253 0.16 -30.01 13.70
CA GLN A 253 0.22 -30.06 12.25
C GLN A 253 1.68 -29.92 11.79
N PRO A 254 2.15 -30.73 10.85
CA PRO A 254 3.56 -30.75 10.46
C PRO A 254 3.86 -29.66 9.40
N PHE A 255 3.62 -28.40 9.71
CA PHE A 255 3.73 -27.26 8.78
C PHE A 255 5.11 -27.16 8.11
N TYR A 256 6.18 -27.33 8.86
CA TYR A 256 7.53 -27.36 8.29
C TYR A 256 7.68 -28.47 7.24
N GLN A 257 7.13 -29.64 7.51
CA GLN A 257 7.19 -30.79 6.59
C GLN A 257 6.41 -30.55 5.30
N TYR A 258 5.32 -29.78 5.35
CA TYR A 258 4.59 -29.40 4.13
C TYR A 258 5.47 -28.63 3.18
N GLY A 259 6.14 -27.57 3.66
CA GLY A 259 7.04 -26.78 2.85
C GLY A 259 8.23 -27.58 2.31
N TYR A 260 8.87 -28.36 3.18
CA TYR A 260 10.02 -29.17 2.79
C TYR A 260 9.64 -30.19 1.70
N LYS A 261 8.57 -30.94 1.91
CA LYS A 261 8.06 -31.96 0.99
C LYS A 261 7.57 -31.35 -0.34
N ALA A 262 7.06 -30.10 -0.33
CA ALA A 262 6.62 -29.44 -1.55
C ALA A 262 7.79 -29.23 -2.54
N ILE A 263 8.96 -28.83 -2.06
CA ILE A 263 10.15 -28.70 -2.91
C ILE A 263 10.59 -30.08 -3.44
N GLU A 264 10.64 -31.10 -2.58
CA GLU A 264 11.02 -32.44 -3.02
C GLU A 264 10.05 -33.01 -4.06
N THR A 265 8.74 -32.82 -3.83
CA THR A 265 7.70 -33.26 -4.78
C THR A 265 7.81 -32.50 -6.11
N MET A 266 8.00 -31.19 -6.07
CA MET A 266 8.14 -30.38 -7.27
C MET A 266 9.34 -30.81 -8.12
N LEU A 267 10.49 -31.10 -7.50
CA LEU A 267 11.67 -31.57 -8.21
C LEU A 267 11.44 -32.93 -8.89
N ARG A 268 10.73 -33.84 -8.24
CA ARG A 268 10.36 -35.14 -8.82
C ARG A 268 9.33 -35.00 -9.95
N ILE A 269 8.43 -34.04 -9.86
CA ILE A 269 7.52 -33.69 -10.99
C ILE A 269 8.35 -33.22 -12.20
N PHE A 270 9.40 -32.42 -12.01
CA PHE A 270 10.29 -32.01 -13.10
C PHE A 270 11.06 -33.18 -13.73
N GLU A 271 11.22 -34.30 -12.99
CA GLU A 271 11.78 -35.55 -13.49
C GLU A 271 10.74 -36.45 -14.17
N GLY A 272 9.48 -36.04 -14.21
CA GLY A 272 8.37 -36.75 -14.88
C GLY A 272 7.61 -37.71 -13.98
N GLU A 273 7.83 -37.68 -12.66
CA GLU A 273 7.09 -38.52 -11.72
C GLU A 273 5.66 -37.99 -11.50
N GLN A 274 4.71 -38.88 -11.40
CA GLN A 274 3.31 -38.58 -11.11
C GLN A 274 2.98 -38.81 -9.63
N PHE A 275 2.16 -37.93 -9.09
CA PHE A 275 1.71 -37.97 -7.70
C PHE A 275 0.18 -38.00 -7.61
N PRO A 276 -0.38 -38.53 -6.52
CA PRO A 276 -1.81 -38.41 -6.24
C PRO A 276 -2.19 -36.97 -5.96
N ASP A 277 -3.47 -36.61 -6.14
CA ASP A 277 -3.98 -35.28 -5.90
C ASP A 277 -3.76 -34.80 -4.45
N ILE A 278 -3.74 -35.73 -3.49
CA ILE A 278 -3.50 -35.46 -2.07
C ILE A 278 -2.30 -36.26 -1.57
N ILE A 279 -1.33 -35.53 -1.03
CA ILE A 279 -0.16 -36.10 -0.34
C ILE A 279 -0.33 -35.83 1.16
N PRO A 280 -0.81 -36.79 1.95
CA PRO A 280 -1.02 -36.59 3.38
C PRO A 280 0.31 -36.59 4.13
N VAL A 281 0.40 -35.74 5.15
CA VAL A 281 1.52 -35.68 6.10
C VAL A 281 0.96 -35.81 7.51
N GLU A 282 1.46 -36.79 8.24
CA GLU A 282 0.99 -37.10 9.59
C GLU A 282 1.73 -36.24 10.62
N GLY A 283 0.98 -35.62 11.54
CA GLY A 283 1.52 -34.85 12.65
C GLY A 283 1.93 -35.71 13.85
N GLU A 284 2.48 -35.09 14.87
CA GLU A 284 2.99 -35.74 16.08
C GLU A 284 2.16 -35.36 17.32
N LEU A 285 2.05 -36.26 18.28
CA LEU A 285 1.45 -36.01 19.59
C LEU A 285 2.49 -35.39 20.53
N ILE A 286 2.14 -34.28 21.17
CA ILE A 286 2.90 -33.62 22.23
C ILE A 286 2.14 -33.76 23.55
N CYS A 287 2.65 -34.64 24.45
CA CYS A 287 2.09 -34.84 25.77
C CYS A 287 2.54 -33.72 26.72
N ASN A 288 1.57 -33.14 27.41
CA ASN A 288 1.78 -32.02 28.33
C ASN A 288 0.95 -32.23 29.64
N GLN A 289 0.85 -31.16 30.45
CA GLN A 289 0.27 -31.23 31.79
C GLN A 289 -1.23 -31.57 31.81
N SER A 290 -2.00 -31.20 30.77
CA SER A 290 -3.46 -31.34 30.78
C SER A 290 -3.95 -32.81 30.68
N CYS A 291 -3.04 -33.77 30.52
CA CYS A 291 -3.36 -35.22 30.51
C CYS A 291 -2.61 -36.04 31.56
N ARG A 292 -2.07 -35.45 32.60
CA ARG A 292 -1.26 -36.11 33.65
C ARG A 292 0.12 -36.61 33.21
N CYS A 293 0.54 -36.38 31.98
CA CYS A 293 1.88 -36.64 31.51
C CYS A 293 2.88 -35.60 32.03
N LYS A 294 4.16 -36.00 32.11
CA LYS A 294 5.21 -34.99 32.34
C LYS A 294 5.29 -34.08 31.12
N ALA A 295 5.18 -32.79 31.36
CA ALA A 295 5.32 -31.80 30.30
C ALA A 295 6.68 -31.95 29.59
N LYS A 296 6.66 -32.07 28.27
CA LYS A 296 7.88 -32.03 27.45
C LYS A 296 8.35 -30.61 27.17
N THR A 297 7.50 -29.63 27.44
CA THR A 297 7.73 -28.20 27.14
C THR A 297 7.49 -27.33 28.36
N VAL A 298 8.44 -26.44 28.63
CA VAL A 298 8.44 -25.33 29.58
C VAL A 298 8.09 -25.67 31.04
N ASP A 299 9.10 -26.05 31.80
CA ASP A 299 9.03 -26.06 33.27
C ASP A 299 9.17 -24.63 33.90
N ASN A 300 9.26 -23.57 33.09
CA ASN A 300 9.65 -22.25 33.60
C ASN A 300 8.65 -21.15 33.20
N ILE A 301 7.92 -20.67 34.19
CA ILE A 301 6.99 -19.53 34.09
C ILE A 301 7.72 -18.24 33.66
N ASP A 302 9.03 -18.15 33.90
CA ASP A 302 9.85 -16.99 33.56
C ASP A 302 10.14 -16.93 32.05
N ASP A 303 10.34 -18.09 31.39
CA ASP A 303 10.48 -18.12 29.92
C ASP A 303 9.21 -17.67 29.22
N PHE A 304 8.04 -18.06 29.74
CA PHE A 304 6.74 -17.58 29.26
C PHE A 304 6.60 -16.07 29.42
N ARG A 305 6.92 -15.53 30.60
CA ARG A 305 6.86 -14.07 30.86
C ARG A 305 7.75 -13.29 29.88
N VAL A 306 8.96 -13.80 29.64
CA VAL A 306 9.89 -13.15 28.69
C VAL A 306 9.33 -13.14 27.28
N VAL A 307 8.73 -14.24 26.81
CA VAL A 307 8.10 -14.29 25.48
C VAL A 307 6.90 -13.35 25.40
N TYR A 308 6.08 -13.31 26.44
CA TYR A 308 4.89 -12.46 26.48
C TYR A 308 5.21 -10.97 26.58
N ILE A 309 6.22 -10.61 27.39
CA ILE A 309 6.72 -9.24 27.49
C ILE A 309 7.28 -8.79 26.14
N LYS A 310 8.08 -9.63 25.47
CA LYS A 310 8.59 -9.32 24.12
C LYS A 310 7.47 -9.14 23.10
N LYS A 311 6.41 -9.95 23.14
CA LYS A 311 5.23 -9.75 22.27
C LYS A 311 4.51 -8.43 22.57
N LEU A 312 4.36 -8.08 23.85
CA LEU A 312 3.70 -6.84 24.28
C LEU A 312 4.53 -5.61 23.92
N ASP A 313 5.83 -5.63 24.18
CA ASP A 313 6.77 -4.55 23.82
C ASP A 313 6.78 -4.34 22.30
N PHE A 314 6.73 -5.42 21.55
CA PHE A 314 6.65 -5.36 20.11
C PHE A 314 5.33 -4.74 19.64
N ALA A 315 4.18 -5.17 20.17
CA ALA A 315 2.86 -4.62 19.82
C ALA A 315 2.74 -3.13 20.15
N THR A 316 3.32 -2.69 21.29
CA THR A 316 3.36 -1.27 21.65
C THR A 316 4.36 -0.47 20.81
N GLY A 317 5.52 -1.05 20.48
CA GLY A 317 6.53 -0.44 19.62
C GLY A 317 6.02 -0.11 18.23
N ILE A 318 5.11 -0.93 17.68
CA ILE A 318 4.56 -0.74 16.34
C ILE A 318 3.60 0.44 16.26
N ALA A 319 2.71 0.60 17.23
CA ALA A 319 1.83 1.77 17.27
C ALA A 319 2.64 3.07 17.31
N GLN A 320 3.81 3.01 17.93
CA GLN A 320 4.75 4.13 18.00
C GLN A 320 5.50 4.32 16.66
N SER A 321 5.85 3.24 15.98
CA SER A 321 6.53 3.24 14.68
C SER A 321 5.69 3.87 13.58
N THR A 322 4.42 3.47 13.44
CA THR A 322 3.50 4.06 12.45
C THR A 322 3.29 5.55 12.69
N THR A 323 3.17 5.96 13.96
CA THR A 323 3.08 7.37 14.34
C THR A 323 4.36 8.12 13.95
N ASN A 324 5.53 7.56 14.24
CA ASN A 324 6.83 8.16 13.91
C ASN A 324 7.01 8.28 12.39
N LEU A 325 6.64 7.26 11.62
CA LEU A 325 6.69 7.30 10.17
C LEU A 325 5.84 8.45 9.62
N MET A 326 4.58 8.57 10.08
CA MET A 326 3.69 9.64 9.64
C MET A 326 4.23 11.03 9.98
N LEU A 327 4.77 11.23 11.20
CA LEU A 327 5.35 12.50 11.62
C LEU A 327 6.58 12.86 10.77
N THR A 328 7.51 11.93 10.61
CA THR A 328 8.75 12.16 9.86
C THR A 328 8.47 12.46 8.38
N VAL A 329 7.54 11.72 7.78
CA VAL A 329 7.13 11.98 6.39
C VAL A 329 6.38 13.30 6.25
N SER A 330 5.57 13.70 7.24
CA SER A 330 4.84 14.97 7.19
C SER A 330 5.78 16.18 7.18
N ASP A 331 6.94 16.07 7.85
CA ASP A 331 7.98 17.11 7.89
C ASP A 331 8.88 17.11 6.63
N ALA A 332 8.86 16.06 5.82
CA ALA A 332 9.66 15.93 4.61
C ALA A 332 9.26 16.98 3.57
N LYS A 333 10.25 17.77 3.10
CA LYS A 333 10.04 18.86 2.14
C LYS A 333 10.05 18.37 0.69
N THR A 334 10.88 17.38 0.40
CA THR A 334 11.01 16.78 -0.95
C THR A 334 10.53 15.34 -0.97
N LEU A 335 10.36 14.76 -2.15
CA LEU A 335 10.09 13.33 -2.30
C LEU A 335 11.28 12.48 -1.84
N GLU A 336 12.48 12.93 -2.09
CA GLU A 336 13.72 12.28 -1.67
C GLU A 336 13.79 12.19 -0.15
N ASP A 337 13.49 13.29 0.57
CA ASP A 337 13.41 13.29 2.04
C ASP A 337 12.34 12.30 2.54
N CYS A 338 11.19 12.25 1.85
CA CYS A 338 10.12 11.31 2.17
C CYS A 338 10.58 9.86 2.00
N PHE A 339 11.23 9.52 0.88
CA PHE A 339 11.73 8.17 0.63
C PHE A 339 12.84 7.78 1.61
N GLN A 340 13.71 8.70 1.97
CA GLN A 340 14.74 8.45 2.98
C GLN A 340 14.10 8.17 4.35
N ALA A 341 13.11 8.96 4.76
CA ALA A 341 12.38 8.75 6.01
C ALA A 341 11.69 7.37 6.06
N ILE A 342 11.11 6.93 4.94
CA ILE A 342 10.52 5.59 4.81
C ILE A 342 11.59 4.51 5.00
N SER A 343 12.75 4.66 4.36
CA SER A 343 13.86 3.70 4.47
C SER A 343 14.41 3.60 5.87
N ASP A 344 14.62 4.74 6.54
CA ASP A 344 15.17 4.79 7.90
C ASP A 344 14.19 4.18 8.91
N ASN A 345 12.90 4.50 8.79
CA ASN A 345 11.86 3.89 9.63
C ASN A 345 11.74 2.39 9.38
N ALA A 346 11.77 1.94 8.12
CA ALA A 346 11.74 0.51 7.81
C ALA A 346 12.90 -0.24 8.46
N LYS A 347 14.11 0.31 8.39
CA LYS A 347 15.32 -0.29 8.99
C LYS A 347 15.21 -0.43 10.50
N THR A 348 14.64 0.56 11.16
CA THR A 348 14.51 0.58 12.62
C THR A 348 13.39 -0.32 13.12
N ASP A 349 12.23 -0.27 12.46
CA ASP A 349 10.97 -0.71 13.07
C ASP A 349 10.40 -1.99 12.45
N THR A 350 10.69 -2.30 11.16
CA THR A 350 10.09 -3.49 10.52
C THR A 350 10.93 -4.77 10.68
N GLY A 351 12.26 -4.65 10.90
CA GLY A 351 13.20 -5.76 10.97
C GLY A 351 13.44 -6.44 9.63
N PHE A 352 13.22 -5.76 8.54
CA PHE A 352 13.69 -6.23 7.25
C PHE A 352 15.21 -6.19 7.22
N LYS A 353 15.83 -7.30 6.83
CA LYS A 353 17.28 -7.35 6.61
C LYS A 353 17.66 -6.56 5.36
N ASP A 354 16.87 -6.73 4.31
CA ASP A 354 16.97 -5.98 3.07
C ASP A 354 15.59 -5.41 2.73
N MET A 355 15.55 -4.19 2.21
CA MET A 355 14.32 -3.54 1.75
C MET A 355 14.59 -2.65 0.56
N LEU A 356 13.82 -2.82 -0.52
CA LEU A 356 13.79 -1.91 -1.66
C LEU A 356 12.36 -1.48 -1.93
N LEU A 357 12.15 -0.18 -2.05
CA LEU A 357 10.88 0.40 -2.48
C LEU A 357 10.96 0.65 -3.99
N CYS A 358 10.17 -0.10 -4.75
CA CYS A 358 10.12 -0.05 -6.20
C CYS A 358 8.79 0.58 -6.64
N LEU A 359 8.84 1.73 -7.29
CA LEU A 359 7.65 2.43 -7.76
C LEU A 359 7.52 2.31 -9.29
N ALA A 360 6.29 2.16 -9.74
CA ALA A 360 5.94 2.12 -11.16
C ALA A 360 6.01 3.54 -11.76
N PRO A 361 6.42 3.70 -13.03
CA PRO A 361 6.37 4.98 -13.71
C PRO A 361 4.96 5.60 -13.64
N GLY A 362 4.89 6.87 -13.30
CA GLY A 362 3.61 7.57 -13.20
C GLY A 362 2.72 7.17 -12.02
N TRP A 363 3.25 6.49 -11.02
CA TRP A 363 2.51 6.17 -9.77
C TRP A 363 1.88 7.41 -9.12
N ASP A 364 2.49 8.57 -9.37
CA ASP A 364 2.13 9.89 -8.86
C ASP A 364 1.25 10.71 -9.80
N LYS A 365 0.82 10.16 -10.94
CA LYS A 365 -0.08 10.82 -11.90
C LYS A 365 -1.54 10.58 -11.57
N GLN A 366 -2.40 11.47 -12.09
CA GLN A 366 -3.85 11.33 -11.96
C GLN A 366 -4.31 10.00 -12.58
N ARG A 367 -5.04 9.21 -11.81
CA ARG A 367 -5.49 7.88 -12.22
C ARG A 367 -6.71 7.98 -13.13
N THR A 368 -6.58 7.48 -14.32
CA THR A 368 -7.74 7.13 -15.15
C THR A 368 -8.31 5.79 -14.68
N VAL A 369 -9.62 5.63 -14.75
CA VAL A 369 -10.36 4.45 -14.26
C VAL A 369 -10.07 3.18 -15.09
N ASP A 370 -9.14 3.24 -16.04
CA ASP A 370 -8.79 2.12 -16.90
C ASP A 370 -8.01 1.05 -16.11
N LYS A 371 -8.72 -0.06 -15.89
CA LYS A 371 -8.35 -1.20 -15.04
C LYS A 371 -7.30 -2.15 -15.65
N ASP A 372 -6.59 -1.77 -16.67
CA ASP A 372 -5.60 -2.66 -17.31
C ASP A 372 -4.27 -2.64 -16.56
N PHE A 373 -4.23 -3.35 -15.41
CA PHE A 373 -3.00 -3.62 -14.65
C PHE A 373 -1.89 -4.30 -15.49
N ASN A 374 -2.26 -4.97 -16.60
CA ASN A 374 -1.32 -5.64 -17.50
C ASN A 374 -0.54 -4.69 -18.42
N LYS A 375 -0.94 -3.42 -18.52
CA LYS A 375 -0.19 -2.36 -19.23
C LYS A 375 0.74 -1.56 -18.31
N LEU A 376 1.13 -2.13 -17.16
CA LEU A 376 2.15 -1.52 -16.32
C LEU A 376 3.44 -1.39 -17.12
N ASP A 377 3.96 -0.17 -17.18
CA ASP A 377 5.16 0.23 -17.90
C ASP A 377 6.31 -0.77 -17.75
N GLU A 378 7.14 -0.90 -18.79
CA GLU A 378 8.21 -1.90 -18.86
C GLU A 378 9.32 -1.72 -17.81
N GLU A 379 9.35 -0.58 -17.12
CA GLU A 379 10.40 -0.22 -16.17
C GLU A 379 9.84 0.03 -14.76
N MET A 380 10.63 -0.34 -13.77
CA MET A 380 10.41 -0.03 -12.33
C MET A 380 11.59 0.78 -11.81
N THR A 381 11.34 1.66 -10.87
CA THR A 381 12.38 2.47 -10.23
C THR A 381 12.52 2.10 -8.77
N VAL A 382 13.71 1.65 -8.34
CA VAL A 382 14.09 1.63 -6.92
C VAL A 382 14.27 3.07 -6.48
N VAL A 383 13.36 3.60 -5.69
CA VAL A 383 13.41 4.99 -5.22
C VAL A 383 14.17 5.15 -3.91
N THR A 384 14.21 4.10 -3.10
CA THR A 384 14.99 4.02 -1.86
C THR A 384 15.11 2.57 -1.42
N GLY A 385 16.08 2.28 -0.56
CA GLY A 385 16.25 0.96 0.03
C GLY A 385 17.61 0.75 0.65
N TYR A 386 17.78 -0.43 1.25
CA TYR A 386 19.03 -0.88 1.84
C TYR A 386 19.20 -2.39 1.73
N ARG A 387 20.45 -2.86 1.76
CA ARG A 387 20.84 -4.27 1.89
C ARG A 387 21.79 -4.39 3.08
N GLY A 388 21.33 -5.06 4.13
CA GLY A 388 21.99 -4.99 5.43
C GLY A 388 22.12 -3.53 5.89
N ASP A 389 23.37 -3.06 6.06
CA ASP A 389 23.66 -1.67 6.44
C ASP A 389 23.91 -0.72 5.26
N THR A 390 23.94 -1.24 4.04
CA THR A 390 24.35 -0.45 2.87
C THR A 390 23.13 0.10 2.14
N PRO A 391 23.01 1.43 1.95
CA PRO A 391 21.97 2.03 1.13
C PRO A 391 22.07 1.56 -0.34
N VAL A 392 20.94 1.36 -0.97
CA VAL A 392 20.86 1.04 -2.40
C VAL A 392 20.60 2.31 -3.19
N PRO A 393 21.40 2.59 -4.25
CA PRO A 393 21.21 3.79 -5.06
C PRO A 393 19.90 3.71 -5.85
N VAL A 394 19.33 4.87 -6.18
CA VAL A 394 18.23 4.98 -7.13
C VAL A 394 18.63 4.37 -8.45
N GLN A 395 17.86 3.42 -8.96
CA GLN A 395 18.11 2.73 -10.21
C GLN A 395 16.81 2.25 -10.86
N THR A 396 16.83 2.09 -12.18
CA THR A 396 15.73 1.50 -12.93
C THR A 396 16.07 0.08 -13.39
N PHE A 397 15.06 -0.75 -13.48
CA PHE A 397 15.17 -2.11 -14.01
C PHE A 397 13.86 -2.51 -14.71
N ARG A 398 13.92 -3.52 -15.58
CA ARG A 398 12.74 -3.95 -16.31
C ARG A 398 11.78 -4.70 -15.37
N LYS A 399 10.51 -4.39 -15.43
CA LYS A 399 9.46 -5.03 -14.63
C LYS A 399 9.52 -6.56 -14.72
N LYS A 400 9.74 -7.11 -15.92
CA LYS A 400 9.84 -8.56 -16.13
C LYS A 400 10.97 -9.24 -15.35
N ASP A 401 12.03 -8.51 -15.01
CA ASP A 401 13.13 -9.05 -14.23
C ASP A 401 12.75 -9.20 -12.74
N ILE A 402 11.68 -8.53 -12.27
CA ILE A 402 11.12 -8.54 -10.90
C ILE A 402 12.10 -7.98 -9.88
N LEU A 403 13.36 -8.34 -9.98
CA LEU A 403 14.45 -7.98 -9.06
C LEU A 403 15.54 -7.23 -9.84
N PRO A 404 16.26 -6.30 -9.21
CA PRO A 404 17.52 -5.79 -9.74
C PRO A 404 18.51 -6.93 -10.04
N LYS A 405 19.35 -6.75 -11.05
CA LYS A 405 20.24 -7.82 -11.55
C LYS A 405 21.14 -8.46 -10.48
N ASP A 406 21.65 -7.65 -9.57
CA ASP A 406 22.51 -8.09 -8.47
C ASP A 406 21.79 -8.98 -7.43
N MET A 407 20.46 -8.96 -7.43
CA MET A 407 19.62 -9.79 -6.55
C MET A 407 19.13 -11.08 -7.25
N LEU A 408 19.19 -11.14 -8.56
CA LEU A 408 18.78 -12.34 -9.32
C LEU A 408 19.70 -13.54 -9.04
N GLU A 409 20.98 -13.29 -8.85
CA GLU A 409 22.00 -14.33 -8.60
C GLU A 409 22.15 -14.69 -7.11
N ASP A 410 21.59 -13.88 -6.22
CA ASP A 410 21.62 -14.11 -4.77
C ASP A 410 20.74 -15.33 -4.41
N PRO A 411 21.25 -16.33 -3.67
CA PRO A 411 20.49 -17.51 -3.28
C PRO A 411 19.42 -17.23 -2.21
N ASN A 412 19.43 -16.03 -1.59
CA ASN A 412 18.45 -15.68 -0.56
C ASN A 412 17.03 -15.60 -1.14
N PRO A 413 16.03 -16.00 -0.37
CA PRO A 413 14.64 -15.80 -0.73
C PRO A 413 14.26 -14.32 -0.58
N TYR A 414 13.60 -13.77 -1.60
CA TYR A 414 13.03 -12.43 -1.55
C TYR A 414 11.51 -12.49 -1.54
N TYR A 415 10.93 -11.59 -0.77
CA TYR A 415 9.49 -11.43 -0.66
C TYR A 415 9.06 -10.15 -1.36
N ILE A 416 8.07 -10.27 -2.20
CA ILE A 416 7.52 -9.18 -2.99
C ILE A 416 6.11 -8.93 -2.51
N PHE A 417 5.87 -7.73 -2.02
CA PHE A 417 4.56 -7.24 -1.61
C PHE A 417 4.13 -6.13 -2.53
N ALA A 418 2.95 -6.24 -3.13
CA ALA A 418 2.38 -5.13 -3.87
C ALA A 418 2.20 -3.92 -2.93
N LEU A 419 2.57 -2.76 -3.43
CA LEU A 419 2.31 -1.50 -2.77
C LEU A 419 1.13 -0.83 -3.46
N HIS A 420 0.06 -0.67 -2.71
CA HIS A 420 -1.19 -0.15 -3.23
C HIS A 420 -1.94 0.68 -2.17
N HIS A 421 -2.85 1.53 -2.63
CA HIS A 421 -3.86 2.15 -1.79
C HIS A 421 -5.24 1.76 -2.30
N LEU A 422 -6.03 1.06 -1.49
CA LEU A 422 -7.25 0.36 -1.93
C LEU A 422 -6.89 -0.58 -3.10
N GLN A 423 -7.62 -0.52 -4.22
CA GLN A 423 -7.32 -1.29 -5.44
C GLN A 423 -6.25 -0.64 -6.35
N TYR A 424 -5.67 0.48 -5.95
CA TYR A 424 -4.75 1.24 -6.80
C TYR A 424 -3.29 0.85 -6.53
N TYR A 425 -2.69 0.21 -7.49
CA TYR A 425 -1.29 -0.17 -7.47
C TYR A 425 -0.35 1.03 -7.70
N MET A 426 0.74 1.08 -6.95
CA MET A 426 1.79 2.11 -7.03
C MET A 426 3.16 1.52 -7.37
N GLY A 427 3.34 0.24 -7.08
CA GLY A 427 4.60 -0.45 -7.20
C GLY A 427 4.65 -1.65 -6.27
N TYR A 428 5.84 -2.05 -5.86
CA TYR A 428 6.01 -3.14 -4.89
C TYR A 428 7.25 -2.93 -4.03
N MET A 429 7.26 -3.64 -2.93
CA MET A 429 8.45 -3.74 -2.08
C MET A 429 9.10 -5.10 -2.21
N ILE A 430 10.42 -5.10 -2.25
CA ILE A 430 11.26 -6.28 -2.17
C ILE A 430 11.86 -6.29 -0.77
N VAL A 431 11.58 -7.35 0.00
CA VAL A 431 12.08 -7.44 1.38
C VAL A 431 12.62 -8.82 1.68
N THR A 432 13.55 -8.89 2.63
CA THR A 432 13.99 -10.14 3.27
C THR A 432 13.52 -10.07 4.73
N PRO A 433 12.36 -10.69 5.07
CA PRO A 433 11.80 -10.62 6.40
C PRO A 433 12.54 -11.53 7.37
N GLU A 434 12.61 -11.13 8.63
CA GLU A 434 12.98 -12.01 9.73
C GLU A 434 11.75 -12.80 10.17
N ILE A 435 11.64 -14.05 9.70
CA ILE A 435 10.48 -14.91 9.96
C ILE A 435 10.54 -15.44 11.40
N GLY A 436 9.46 -15.30 12.16
CA GLY A 436 9.25 -15.98 13.45
C GLY A 436 9.15 -15.12 14.70
N TYR A 437 9.43 -13.81 14.64
CA TYR A 437 9.41 -12.94 15.82
C TYR A 437 8.48 -11.72 15.73
N ARG A 438 7.79 -11.52 14.60
CA ARG A 438 7.01 -10.30 14.38
C ARG A 438 5.53 -10.58 14.23
N GLU A 439 4.71 -9.63 14.67
CA GLU A 439 3.27 -9.74 14.49
C GLU A 439 2.84 -9.34 13.08
N GLN A 440 2.08 -10.21 12.43
CA GLN A 440 1.50 -10.00 11.10
C GLN A 440 0.80 -8.65 10.96
N LYS A 441 -0.10 -8.32 11.91
CA LYS A 441 -0.91 -7.10 11.89
C LYS A 441 -0.11 -5.81 11.89
N ALA A 442 1.06 -5.89 12.45
CA ALA A 442 1.99 -4.80 12.60
C ALA A 442 2.67 -4.41 11.31
N VAL A 443 3.25 -5.40 10.66
CA VAL A 443 3.88 -5.22 9.35
C VAL A 443 2.82 -4.83 8.32
N GLN A 444 1.64 -5.44 8.39
CA GLN A 444 0.50 -5.07 7.56
C GLN A 444 0.10 -3.60 7.74
N ALA A 445 -0.06 -3.13 8.98
CA ALA A 445 -0.39 -1.73 9.26
C ALA A 445 0.66 -0.78 8.64
N TRP A 446 1.94 -1.13 8.76
CA TRP A 446 3.03 -0.36 8.17
C TRP A 446 2.91 -0.24 6.63
N PHE A 447 2.58 -1.34 5.93
CA PHE A 447 2.36 -1.31 4.47
C PHE A 447 1.14 -0.47 4.07
N VAL A 448 0.06 -0.57 4.86
CA VAL A 448 -1.14 0.26 4.64
C VAL A 448 -0.83 1.74 4.80
N ASP A 449 -0.12 2.09 5.88
CA ASP A 449 0.27 3.47 6.14
C ASP A 449 1.20 4.00 5.04
N LEU A 450 2.13 3.18 4.55
CA LEU A 450 2.96 3.53 3.40
C LEU A 450 2.13 3.84 2.15
N GLY A 451 1.12 3.02 1.84
CA GLY A 451 0.18 3.26 0.75
C GLY A 451 -0.60 4.57 0.93
N VAL A 452 -1.08 4.85 2.15
CA VAL A 452 -1.77 6.10 2.49
C VAL A 452 -0.84 7.31 2.36
N ILE A 453 0.40 7.20 2.82
CA ILE A 453 1.41 8.26 2.72
C ILE A 453 1.66 8.63 1.26
N LEU A 454 1.93 7.65 0.42
CA LEU A 454 2.21 7.90 -1.00
C LEU A 454 1.00 8.49 -1.72
N GLU A 455 -0.20 8.00 -1.43
CA GLU A 455 -1.44 8.57 -1.99
C GLU A 455 -1.67 10.02 -1.54
N THR A 456 -1.41 10.32 -0.26
CA THR A 456 -1.51 11.68 0.27
C THR A 456 -0.53 12.63 -0.43
N ARG A 457 0.70 12.19 -0.68
CA ARG A 457 1.71 12.96 -1.44
C ARG A 457 1.27 13.21 -2.88
N ARG A 458 0.71 12.20 -3.54
CA ARG A 458 0.15 12.33 -4.89
C ARG A 458 -0.96 13.37 -4.94
N ILE A 459 -1.95 13.28 -4.04
CA ILE A 459 -3.07 14.21 -3.96
C ILE A 459 -2.59 15.64 -3.70
N ARG A 460 -1.64 15.82 -2.79
CA ARG A 460 -1.07 17.13 -2.49
C ARG A 460 -0.42 17.75 -3.72
N ARG A 461 0.37 16.99 -4.46
CA ARG A 461 0.99 17.44 -5.72
C ARG A 461 -0.06 17.83 -6.77
N ASP A 462 -1.09 17.00 -6.96
CA ASP A 462 -2.18 17.30 -7.90
C ASP A 462 -2.92 18.59 -7.51
N LEU A 463 -3.09 18.83 -6.21
CA LEU A 463 -3.69 20.05 -5.70
C LEU A 463 -2.80 21.27 -5.98
N GLU A 464 -1.49 21.17 -5.71
CA GLU A 464 -0.52 22.23 -5.98
C GLU A 464 -0.54 22.60 -7.47
N LEU A 465 -0.45 21.61 -8.37
CA LEU A 465 -0.55 21.83 -9.82
C LEU A 465 -1.88 22.46 -10.25
N SER A 466 -2.97 22.05 -9.61
CA SER A 466 -4.31 22.60 -9.88
C SER A 466 -4.42 24.06 -9.43
N VAL A 467 -3.88 24.38 -8.25
CA VAL A 467 -3.82 25.75 -7.73
C VAL A 467 -2.99 26.64 -8.66
N ASP A 468 -1.82 26.17 -9.09
CA ASP A 468 -0.96 26.93 -10.02
C ASP A 468 -1.65 27.14 -11.36
N ARG A 469 -2.36 26.14 -11.88
CA ARG A 469 -3.16 26.26 -13.10
C ARG A 469 -4.31 27.26 -12.94
N LEU A 470 -5.01 27.21 -11.79
CA LEU A 470 -6.07 28.19 -11.49
C LEU A 470 -5.51 29.59 -11.36
N ARG A 471 -4.36 29.79 -10.70
CA ARG A 471 -3.67 31.09 -10.63
C ARG A 471 -3.28 31.58 -12.01
N PHE A 472 -2.73 30.70 -12.86
CA PHE A 472 -2.40 31.05 -14.24
C PHE A 472 -3.65 31.52 -15.01
N LEU A 473 -4.75 30.75 -14.98
CA LEU A 473 -6.00 31.09 -15.67
C LEU A 473 -6.67 32.35 -15.09
N TYR A 474 -6.53 32.56 -13.78
CA TYR A 474 -7.11 33.73 -13.11
C TYR A 474 -6.37 35.03 -13.43
N ASN A 475 -5.03 34.96 -13.55
CA ASN A 475 -4.16 36.13 -13.69
C ASN A 475 -3.66 36.38 -15.12
N ARG A 476 -3.99 35.51 -16.10
CA ARG A 476 -3.53 35.64 -17.49
C ARG A 476 -4.68 35.84 -18.47
N ASP A 477 -4.37 36.49 -19.59
CA ASP A 477 -5.26 36.59 -20.75
C ASP A 477 -5.10 35.36 -21.64
N MET A 478 -6.22 34.72 -21.98
CA MET A 478 -6.22 33.42 -22.69
C MET A 478 -5.74 33.52 -24.15
N LEU A 479 -5.83 34.70 -24.78
CA LEU A 479 -5.39 34.88 -26.17
C LEU A 479 -3.89 35.16 -26.27
N THR A 480 -3.37 35.95 -25.34
CA THR A 480 -2.01 36.50 -25.39
C THR A 480 -1.04 35.89 -24.38
N GLU A 481 -1.55 35.16 -23.40
CA GLU A 481 -0.80 34.53 -22.29
C GLU A 481 -0.02 35.49 -21.37
N ILE A 482 -0.03 36.82 -21.65
CA ILE A 482 0.45 37.82 -20.69
C ILE A 482 -0.56 38.01 -19.55
N TYR A 483 -0.22 38.79 -18.53
CA TYR A 483 -1.17 39.01 -17.45
C TYR A 483 -2.47 39.68 -17.99
N ASN A 484 -3.58 39.39 -17.32
CA ASN A 484 -4.80 40.19 -17.46
C ASN A 484 -4.75 41.37 -16.46
N ARG A 485 -5.77 42.22 -16.48
CA ARG A 485 -5.83 43.40 -15.59
C ARG A 485 -5.69 43.03 -14.11
N ARG A 486 -6.32 41.93 -13.66
CA ARG A 486 -6.23 41.44 -12.27
C ARG A 486 -4.82 40.99 -11.90
N GLY A 487 -4.19 40.20 -12.78
CA GLY A 487 -2.82 39.77 -12.58
C GLY A 487 -1.83 40.95 -12.50
N LEU A 488 -2.11 42.06 -13.21
CA LEU A 488 -1.30 43.29 -13.12
C LEU A 488 -1.48 44.02 -11.79
N GLU A 489 -2.71 44.06 -11.28
CA GLU A 489 -3.03 44.70 -9.99
C GLU A 489 -2.28 44.06 -8.82
N GLU A 490 -2.03 42.73 -8.86
CA GLU A 490 -1.22 42.02 -7.82
C GLU A 490 0.22 42.56 -7.76
N PHE A 491 0.81 42.94 -8.90
CA PHE A 491 2.16 43.52 -8.94
C PHE A 491 2.23 44.99 -8.54
N PHE A 492 1.12 45.72 -8.67
CA PHE A 492 1.14 47.16 -8.42
C PHE A 492 1.55 47.48 -6.99
N GLY A 493 1.00 46.81 -5.99
CA GLY A 493 1.33 47.02 -4.58
C GLY A 493 2.81 46.78 -4.30
N GLU A 494 3.37 45.65 -4.78
CA GLU A 494 4.78 45.33 -4.61
C GLU A 494 5.71 46.36 -5.27
N TYR A 495 5.41 46.75 -6.52
CA TYR A 495 6.21 47.70 -7.26
C TYR A 495 6.11 49.10 -6.67
N HIS A 496 4.94 49.49 -6.18
CA HIS A 496 4.72 50.75 -5.48
C HIS A 496 5.59 50.83 -4.22
N ASP A 497 5.55 49.80 -3.35
CA ASP A 497 6.34 49.75 -2.12
C ASP A 497 7.85 49.73 -2.38
N GLU A 498 8.28 49.09 -3.48
CA GLU A 498 9.69 49.10 -3.90
C GLU A 498 10.11 50.52 -4.35
N CYS A 499 9.28 51.18 -5.12
CA CYS A 499 9.54 52.56 -5.57
C CYS A 499 9.55 53.58 -4.41
N VAL A 500 8.69 53.39 -3.39
CA VAL A 500 8.73 54.18 -2.14
C VAL A 500 10.10 54.00 -1.45
N ARG A 501 10.53 52.74 -1.25
CA ARG A 501 11.82 52.45 -0.62
C ARG A 501 13.01 53.03 -1.37
N ASN A 502 12.98 52.91 -2.70
CA ASN A 502 14.08 53.34 -3.58
C ASN A 502 14.02 54.85 -3.93
N LYS A 503 12.92 55.54 -3.61
CA LYS A 503 12.62 56.93 -4.01
C LYS A 503 12.71 57.11 -5.52
N THR A 504 12.12 56.20 -6.26
CA THR A 504 12.11 56.16 -7.73
C THR A 504 10.68 56.25 -8.28
N GLY A 505 10.54 56.52 -9.56
CA GLY A 505 9.23 56.58 -10.24
C GLY A 505 8.69 55.19 -10.55
N LEU A 506 7.37 55.03 -10.43
CA LEU A 506 6.59 53.91 -10.93
C LEU A 506 5.85 54.35 -12.19
N ALA A 507 6.20 53.82 -13.34
CA ALA A 507 5.51 54.12 -14.61
C ALA A 507 4.28 53.21 -14.80
N VAL A 508 3.18 53.82 -15.19
CA VAL A 508 2.01 53.16 -15.78
C VAL A 508 1.92 53.59 -17.23
N ILE A 509 2.05 52.63 -18.16
CA ILE A 509 2.02 52.91 -19.60
C ILE A 509 0.81 52.17 -20.17
N ALA A 510 -0.13 52.92 -20.72
CA ALA A 510 -1.28 52.40 -21.43
C ALA A 510 -0.98 52.30 -22.93
N PHE A 511 -1.39 51.23 -23.56
CA PHE A 511 -1.33 51.01 -25.01
C PHE A 511 -2.70 50.61 -25.53
N ASP A 512 -3.05 51.11 -26.72
CA ASP A 512 -4.26 50.73 -27.44
C ASP A 512 -3.89 50.42 -28.89
N MET A 513 -4.41 49.33 -29.44
CA MET A 513 -4.16 48.98 -30.83
C MET A 513 -4.96 49.86 -31.79
N ASP A 514 -4.27 50.43 -32.77
CA ASP A 514 -4.91 51.21 -33.79
C ASP A 514 -5.51 50.31 -34.88
N GLY A 515 -6.78 50.55 -35.22
CA GLY A 515 -7.41 49.95 -36.40
C GLY A 515 -7.76 48.44 -36.30
N LEU A 516 -7.88 47.83 -35.11
CA LEU A 516 -8.25 46.42 -34.95
C LEU A 516 -9.51 46.05 -35.72
N LYS A 517 -10.56 46.95 -35.71
CA LYS A 517 -11.80 46.72 -36.45
C LYS A 517 -11.54 46.62 -37.94
N THR A 518 -10.69 47.49 -38.50
CA THR A 518 -10.34 47.46 -39.91
C THR A 518 -9.61 46.20 -40.33
N ILE A 519 -8.72 45.69 -39.46
CA ILE A 519 -8.06 44.40 -39.70
C ILE A 519 -9.06 43.25 -39.67
N ASN A 520 -9.96 43.22 -38.66
CA ASN A 520 -11.00 42.20 -38.57
C ASN A 520 -11.94 42.21 -39.79
N ASP A 521 -12.37 43.40 -40.21
CA ASP A 521 -13.32 43.55 -41.34
C ASP A 521 -12.68 43.18 -42.70
N ASN A 522 -11.39 43.47 -42.91
CA ASN A 522 -10.69 43.22 -44.17
C ASN A 522 -10.02 41.84 -44.27
N TYR A 523 -9.51 41.30 -43.14
CA TYR A 523 -8.67 40.11 -43.13
C TYR A 523 -9.23 39.00 -42.25
N GLY A 524 -10.32 39.25 -41.51
CA GLY A 524 -10.98 38.28 -40.62
C GLY A 524 -10.44 38.27 -39.20
N HIS A 525 -11.23 37.69 -38.26
CA HIS A 525 -10.92 37.65 -36.83
C HIS A 525 -9.61 36.96 -36.48
N ASN A 526 -9.19 35.96 -37.24
CA ASN A 526 -7.91 35.28 -37.01
C ASN A 526 -6.71 36.21 -37.18
N GLU A 527 -6.79 37.17 -38.14
CA GLU A 527 -5.75 38.16 -38.33
C GLU A 527 -5.82 39.29 -37.28
N GLY A 528 -7.01 39.59 -36.75
CA GLY A 528 -7.15 40.44 -35.57
C GLY A 528 -6.53 39.82 -34.33
N ASP A 529 -6.76 38.51 -34.08
CA ASP A 529 -6.13 37.78 -33.00
C ASP A 529 -4.60 37.71 -33.15
N TYR A 530 -4.11 37.55 -34.40
CA TYR A 530 -2.68 37.63 -34.71
C TYR A 530 -2.11 39.01 -34.34
N ALA A 531 -2.81 40.10 -34.70
CA ALA A 531 -2.37 41.46 -34.39
C ALA A 531 -2.29 41.71 -32.87
N ILE A 532 -3.29 41.25 -32.10
CA ILE A 532 -3.31 41.31 -30.64
C ILE A 532 -2.14 40.53 -30.06
N LYS A 533 -1.90 39.29 -30.53
CA LYS A 533 -0.74 38.46 -30.12
C LYS A 533 0.60 39.10 -30.47
N THR A 534 0.67 39.84 -31.58
CA THR A 534 1.89 40.55 -32.00
C THR A 534 2.22 41.70 -31.06
N ILE A 535 1.22 42.42 -30.55
CA ILE A 535 1.44 43.46 -29.54
C ILE A 535 1.96 42.82 -28.24
N ALA A 536 1.32 41.77 -27.76
CA ALA A 536 1.78 41.02 -26.58
C ALA A 536 3.22 40.51 -26.75
N TYR A 537 3.57 40.02 -27.94
CA TYR A 537 4.94 39.64 -28.29
C TYR A 537 5.91 40.84 -28.21
N GLY A 538 5.52 42.00 -28.76
CA GLY A 538 6.30 43.23 -28.71
C GLY A 538 6.59 43.66 -27.26
N LEU A 539 5.55 43.67 -26.43
CA LEU A 539 5.66 43.98 -25.01
C LEU A 539 6.60 43.02 -24.29
N THR A 540 6.36 41.71 -24.42
CA THR A 540 7.15 40.67 -23.72
C THR A 540 8.62 40.69 -24.14
N ARG A 541 8.94 40.95 -25.42
CA ARG A 541 10.31 41.04 -25.94
C ARG A 541 11.03 42.33 -25.56
N SER A 542 10.28 43.34 -25.09
CA SER A 542 10.85 44.60 -24.67
C SER A 542 11.17 44.69 -23.18
N ILE A 543 10.62 43.79 -22.36
CA ILE A 543 10.83 43.67 -20.90
C ILE A 543 12.28 43.38 -20.56
N ASN A 544 12.83 44.02 -19.51
CA ASN A 544 14.20 43.85 -18.98
C ASN A 544 14.20 43.45 -17.48
N GLY A 545 13.04 43.09 -16.89
CA GLY A 545 12.93 42.62 -15.50
C GLY A 545 12.36 43.65 -14.52
N ASN A 546 12.22 44.94 -14.95
CA ASN A 546 11.56 45.98 -14.16
C ASN A 546 10.09 46.20 -14.58
N GLU A 547 9.66 45.56 -15.66
CA GLU A 547 8.37 45.74 -16.26
C GLU A 547 7.50 44.48 -16.17
N VAL A 548 6.21 44.70 -16.00
CA VAL A 548 5.15 43.70 -16.12
C VAL A 548 4.10 44.20 -17.08
N CYS A 549 3.68 43.35 -18.02
CA CYS A 549 2.67 43.72 -19.01
C CYS A 549 1.40 42.89 -18.88
N ALA A 550 0.26 43.52 -19.16
CA ALA A 550 -1.05 42.91 -19.16
C ALA A 550 -1.90 43.35 -20.34
N ARG A 551 -2.89 42.53 -20.71
CA ARG A 551 -3.99 42.92 -21.58
C ARG A 551 -5.19 43.24 -20.70
N ALA A 552 -5.64 44.51 -20.76
CA ALA A 552 -6.76 44.97 -19.95
C ALA A 552 -8.11 44.51 -20.51
N GLY A 553 -8.22 44.40 -21.84
CA GLY A 553 -9.39 43.90 -22.55
C GLY A 553 -9.39 44.39 -24.02
N GLY A 554 -10.02 43.62 -24.91
CA GLY A 554 -10.11 44.02 -26.33
C GLY A 554 -8.73 44.26 -26.96
N ASP A 555 -8.46 45.53 -27.30
CA ASP A 555 -7.26 46.07 -27.91
C ASP A 555 -6.34 46.84 -26.93
N GLU A 556 -6.68 46.85 -25.64
CA GLU A 556 -5.99 47.62 -24.61
C GLU A 556 -4.96 46.80 -23.84
N PHE A 557 -3.74 47.36 -23.66
CA PHE A 557 -2.66 46.80 -22.90
C PHE A 557 -2.10 47.79 -21.88
N ILE A 558 -1.61 47.27 -20.76
CA ILE A 558 -1.01 48.07 -19.69
C ILE A 558 0.37 47.49 -19.34
N VAL A 559 1.33 48.38 -19.09
CA VAL A 559 2.64 48.03 -18.56
C VAL A 559 2.86 48.78 -17.27
N LEU A 560 3.26 48.07 -16.23
CA LEU A 560 3.82 48.63 -15.00
C LEU A 560 5.33 48.52 -15.08
N ALA A 561 6.05 49.57 -14.76
CA ALA A 561 7.50 49.58 -14.75
C ALA A 561 8.03 50.32 -13.52
N LYS A 562 8.77 49.58 -12.67
CA LYS A 562 9.37 50.15 -11.48
C LYS A 562 10.73 50.77 -11.77
N ASN A 563 11.11 51.78 -10.98
CA ASN A 563 12.36 52.53 -11.13
C ASN A 563 12.50 53.23 -12.48
N TYR A 564 11.40 53.81 -13.00
CA TYR A 564 11.31 54.43 -14.32
C TYR A 564 11.25 55.96 -14.24
N THR A 565 11.82 56.58 -15.27
CA THR A 565 11.64 57.99 -15.61
C THR A 565 10.83 58.09 -16.89
N GLU A 566 10.40 59.32 -17.25
CA GLU A 566 9.65 59.56 -18.48
C GLU A 566 10.48 59.18 -19.72
N GLU A 567 11.79 59.48 -19.74
CA GLU A 567 12.68 59.13 -20.85
C GLU A 567 12.83 57.60 -21.02
N LEU A 568 12.86 56.85 -19.90
CA LEU A 568 12.92 55.38 -19.94
C LEU A 568 11.60 54.80 -20.47
N ALA A 569 10.45 55.39 -20.11
CA ALA A 569 9.13 54.97 -20.60
C ALA A 569 9.00 55.23 -22.10
N GLU A 570 9.42 56.40 -22.59
CA GLU A 570 9.45 56.73 -24.03
C GLU A 570 10.37 55.78 -24.81
N SER A 571 11.56 55.48 -24.26
CA SER A 571 12.50 54.53 -24.86
C SER A 571 11.90 53.12 -24.95
N PHE A 572 11.17 52.69 -23.90
CA PHE A 572 10.46 51.42 -23.88
C PHE A 572 9.36 51.36 -24.96
N ILE A 573 8.54 52.36 -25.07
CA ILE A 573 7.50 52.47 -26.10
C ILE A 573 8.10 52.38 -27.50
N LYS A 574 9.18 53.11 -27.77
CA LYS A 574 9.89 53.06 -29.06
C LYS A 574 10.39 51.67 -29.36
N LYS A 575 10.97 50.98 -28.38
CA LYS A 575 11.43 49.58 -28.50
C LYS A 575 10.27 48.64 -28.82
N VAL A 576 9.13 48.78 -28.13
CA VAL A 576 7.93 47.96 -28.37
C VAL A 576 7.44 48.12 -29.80
N ARG A 577 7.29 49.35 -30.27
CA ARG A 577 6.86 49.66 -31.65
C ARG A 577 7.81 49.04 -32.69
N THR A 578 9.11 49.15 -32.47
CA THR A 578 10.12 48.56 -33.36
C THR A 578 10.01 47.04 -33.42
N VAL A 579 9.82 46.38 -32.28
CA VAL A 579 9.68 44.93 -32.24
C VAL A 579 8.39 44.44 -32.90
N ILE A 580 7.28 45.18 -32.73
CA ILE A 580 6.00 44.91 -33.41
C ILE A 580 6.19 44.97 -34.92
N GLU A 581 6.77 46.10 -35.43
CA GLU A 581 6.99 46.32 -36.85
C GLU A 581 7.87 45.22 -37.47
N GLN A 582 8.98 44.86 -36.80
CA GLN A 582 9.86 43.79 -37.25
C GLN A 582 9.13 42.45 -37.30
N LYS A 583 8.29 42.12 -36.30
CA LYS A 583 7.52 40.87 -36.27
C LYS A 583 6.52 40.80 -37.43
N VAL A 584 5.77 41.85 -37.68
CA VAL A 584 4.80 41.91 -38.78
C VAL A 584 5.50 41.73 -40.13
N MET A 585 6.66 42.40 -40.32
CA MET A 585 7.45 42.29 -41.54
C MET A 585 8.03 40.89 -41.74
N LEU A 586 8.56 40.28 -40.69
CA LEU A 586 9.11 38.90 -40.76
C LEU A 586 8.02 37.88 -41.09
N ASP A 587 6.82 38.06 -40.59
CA ASP A 587 5.69 37.15 -40.84
C ASP A 587 4.99 37.42 -42.20
N GLY A 588 5.47 38.42 -42.98
CA GLY A 588 5.01 38.71 -44.32
C GLY A 588 3.55 39.19 -44.39
N LYS A 589 3.07 39.92 -43.38
CA LYS A 589 1.70 40.41 -43.34
C LYS A 589 1.52 41.64 -44.22
N GLU A 590 0.36 41.75 -44.88
CA GLU A 590 0.02 42.87 -45.79
C GLU A 590 -0.53 44.10 -45.05
N PHE A 591 -0.74 44.01 -43.74
CA PHE A 591 -1.23 45.09 -42.89
C PHE A 591 -0.19 45.48 -41.84
N LYS A 592 -0.31 46.68 -41.30
CA LYS A 592 0.49 47.16 -40.18
C LYS A 592 -0.23 46.91 -38.86
N VAL A 593 0.54 46.71 -37.81
CA VAL A 593 0.05 46.70 -36.42
C VAL A 593 0.68 47.91 -35.72
N GLU A 594 -0.14 48.90 -35.43
CA GLU A 594 0.28 50.14 -34.79
C GLU A 594 -0.38 50.26 -33.43
N VAL A 595 0.26 50.98 -32.51
CA VAL A 595 -0.26 51.21 -31.14
C VAL A 595 -0.10 52.67 -30.76
N SER A 596 -1.17 53.25 -30.22
CA SER A 596 -1.17 54.51 -29.50
C SER A 596 -0.80 54.26 -28.03
N SER A 597 -0.09 55.17 -27.38
CA SER A 597 0.41 55.01 -26.02
C SER A 597 0.26 56.25 -25.16
N GLY A 598 0.18 56.07 -23.85
CA GLY A 598 0.21 57.15 -22.87
C GLY A 598 0.98 56.76 -21.63
N ILE A 599 1.66 57.71 -21.02
CA ILE A 599 2.58 57.47 -19.88
C ILE A 599 2.09 58.28 -18.67
N HIS A 600 2.06 57.64 -17.51
CA HIS A 600 1.99 58.33 -16.23
C HIS A 600 3.12 57.84 -15.32
N ILE A 601 3.88 58.78 -14.71
CA ILE A 601 4.91 58.45 -13.72
C ILE A 601 4.41 58.90 -12.35
N GLU A 602 4.19 57.92 -11.49
CA GLU A 602 3.92 58.13 -10.08
C GLU A 602 5.22 58.15 -9.30
N TYR A 603 5.42 59.14 -8.43
CA TYR A 603 6.52 59.14 -7.45
C TYR A 603 5.92 58.88 -6.08
N PRO A 604 5.83 57.60 -5.69
CA PRO A 604 5.09 57.22 -4.49
C PRO A 604 5.81 57.71 -3.25
N VAL A 605 5.02 58.17 -2.27
CA VAL A 605 5.48 58.58 -0.94
C VAL A 605 4.81 57.70 0.12
N ASP A 606 5.52 57.46 1.21
CA ASP A 606 5.00 56.72 2.34
C ASP A 606 3.96 57.55 3.09
N THR A 607 2.69 57.21 2.98
CA THR A 607 1.56 57.86 3.67
C THR A 607 0.61 56.83 4.25
N ASP A 608 0.00 57.14 5.41
CA ASP A 608 -0.92 56.24 6.13
C ASP A 608 -2.24 55.93 5.38
N GLU A 609 -2.51 56.57 4.26
CA GLU A 609 -3.72 56.40 3.42
C GLU A 609 -3.44 55.70 2.08
N ASN A 610 -2.44 54.83 1.99
CA ASN A 610 -2.10 54.14 0.74
C ASN A 610 -3.05 52.98 0.41
N ASP A 611 -4.22 53.29 -0.16
CA ASP A 611 -5.03 52.32 -0.90
C ASP A 611 -4.40 52.11 -2.30
N ALA A 612 -3.53 51.08 -2.43
CA ALA A 612 -2.81 50.80 -3.67
C ALA A 612 -3.73 50.67 -4.88
N HIS A 613 -4.94 50.15 -4.69
CA HIS A 613 -5.94 50.04 -5.76
C HIS A 613 -6.42 51.41 -6.26
N LYS A 614 -6.70 52.36 -5.37
CA LYS A 614 -7.11 53.71 -5.77
C LYS A 614 -5.99 54.49 -6.48
N ILE A 615 -4.76 54.29 -6.03
CA ILE A 615 -3.58 54.91 -6.68
C ILE A 615 -3.43 54.33 -8.09
N PHE A 616 -3.52 53.01 -8.24
CA PHE A 616 -3.46 52.33 -9.54
C PHE A 616 -4.52 52.90 -10.52
N GLU A 617 -5.78 52.94 -10.10
CA GLU A 617 -6.89 53.47 -10.94
C GLU A 617 -6.65 54.91 -11.35
N ARG A 618 -6.11 55.77 -10.47
CA ARG A 618 -5.74 57.15 -10.80
C ARG A 618 -4.63 57.18 -11.84
N CYS A 619 -3.53 56.45 -11.62
CA CYS A 619 -2.39 56.40 -12.54
C CYS A 619 -2.81 55.89 -13.93
N LEU A 620 -3.66 54.86 -13.96
CA LEU A 620 -4.18 54.30 -15.20
C LEU A 620 -5.03 55.35 -15.96
N LYS A 621 -5.94 56.05 -15.25
CA LYS A 621 -6.78 57.08 -15.86
C LYS A 621 -5.96 58.21 -16.48
N GLU A 622 -4.86 58.61 -15.87
CA GLU A 622 -3.98 59.67 -16.40
C GLU A 622 -3.19 59.18 -17.62
N ALA A 623 -2.68 57.92 -17.60
CA ALA A 623 -2.06 57.31 -18.76
C ALA A 623 -3.04 57.16 -19.94
N ASP A 624 -4.27 56.73 -19.69
CA ASP A 624 -5.33 56.62 -20.72
C ASP A 624 -5.69 57.97 -21.36
N GLN A 625 -5.73 59.07 -20.58
CA GLN A 625 -6.00 60.41 -21.13
C GLN A 625 -4.93 60.84 -22.12
N GLN A 626 -3.66 60.55 -21.83
CA GLN A 626 -2.56 60.83 -22.75
C GLN A 626 -2.65 59.97 -24.02
N MET A 627 -2.85 58.67 -23.86
CA MET A 627 -3.00 57.71 -24.95
C MET A 627 -4.15 58.12 -25.89
N TYR A 628 -5.29 58.54 -25.35
CA TYR A 628 -6.42 58.98 -26.15
C TYR A 628 -6.11 60.28 -26.93
N SER A 629 -5.27 61.15 -26.40
CA SER A 629 -4.80 62.35 -27.09
C SER A 629 -3.89 62.00 -28.28
N GLU A 630 -2.96 61.07 -28.13
CA GLU A 630 -2.12 60.54 -29.22
C GLU A 630 -2.98 59.84 -30.31
N LYS A 631 -3.95 59.02 -29.90
CA LYS A 631 -4.86 58.31 -30.81
C LYS A 631 -5.71 59.28 -31.69
N ARG A 632 -6.10 60.44 -31.15
CA ARG A 632 -6.80 61.50 -31.94
C ARG A 632 -5.90 62.11 -32.97
N GLN A 633 -4.62 62.34 -32.70
CA GLN A 633 -3.66 62.86 -33.65
C GLN A 633 -3.41 61.87 -34.80
N HIS A 634 -3.38 60.60 -34.55
CA HIS A 634 -3.27 59.56 -35.60
C HIS A 634 -4.52 59.45 -36.49
N LYS A 635 -5.71 59.74 -35.97
CA LYS A 635 -6.98 59.74 -36.75
C LYS A 635 -7.29 61.03 -37.52
N GLY A 636 -6.56 62.12 -37.26
CA GLY A 636 -6.80 63.42 -37.85
C GLY A 636 -5.79 63.84 -38.92
N GLY A 637 -4.85 62.97 -39.33
CA GLY A 637 -3.84 63.19 -40.36
C GLY A 637 -4.17 62.41 -41.68
#